data_88546d16329a3e6eb85ddd28ddcb9b9d
#
_entry.id   88546d16329a3e6eb85ddd28ddcb9b9d
#
_cell.length_a   1.000
_cell.length_b   1.000
_cell.length_c   1.000
_cell.angle_alpha   90.00
_cell.angle_beta   90.00
_cell.angle_gamma   90.00
#
_symmetry.space_group_name_H-M   'P 1'
#
loop_
_entity.id
_entity.type
_entity.pdbx_description
1 polymer ?
#
loop_
_entity_poly.entity_id
_entity_poly.type
_entity_poly.pdbx_seq_one_letter_code
_entity_poly.pdbx_strand_id
1 'polypeptide(L)'
;MRKSVLTLLLLFIAMMMQAQQHLITGAIIDKGTNDPVEASTVQLLRADSTYISGAISDENGLFSLQAPEDGSYLLKITSVGYKPTVRRIMMTQGKDLAMGKININAEAIMLKAATVTAMAKKVVLKEDTFVYNSAAYRTPEGSTIEELVKRLPGAEVSDDGSIKINGKEVKKILVDGKEFMTGDTKTALKNLPTSIIDKIKAYDEKSDLAKVTGIDDGEEETVLDFGVKRGMNKGLIANMDLSIGTKQRYSERGMAAYFNDRNRLMMFASANNTNDMGFPGGGGPGGWGFNKQGLNASKMLGLNYNYENKDKLKMDASLRWNHSDGDISSTVASENFVSQNSSFSNSRAKNFSRSNSWDGRFRLEWTPDTMTNIMFRPSFTIKSSDALARSLSAQFNADPYQITNDPLEDAARAELGLEDVSLSKSLLQQAGALVNLQSSSSISYSESENLRGMLQYNRRLSAMGRNITVRTDASYGKTDANSLSLTNAYMYLVDVANGNETDHYNTYRYNVTPTRNYSYSLLATYSEPLWRATFLQLSYKFTYKYSKTDRSTYNFSDFSDEEANQWASITPEYRGWGNYLGTLRSPLDEYFDSDQSRFSEYKNYIHEMQLMMRFIRPKYNLSFGAMLQPQRSNFIYDYMGQHIETTRNVTNFSPTLDFRYRFSKVSNLRVNYRGTTSQPSMTDLLDITDDSNPLNIKKGNPGLKPSFTHNFRLFYNNYIEKHQRALMTFVNFSMTRNSISDMVTYDDKTGGRTTQPENINGNWNARGAFMFNTAIDSAGVWNINTFTTLAYTNAVGYLSLDGKTSQKNTTKQTQVGERIAMGYRNNWLEVNLNGTLNYNHARNKLQASSNMNTWQFSYGPSITATMPWGMSLSTDLSQSSRRGYSDKSMNTNELVWNAQLSQGFLRGKPLTVMIQFYDLLHQQSTLSRALTAMARTDTEYNSINSYAMLHVIYRLNIIGGKQARETMMYGGRPDFRGRPFNGGRPPMGPPPGGGHRRF
;
A
#
# COMPACT_ATOMS: atom_id res chain seq x y z
N MET A 1 -64.76 20.39 47.57
CA MET A 1 -63.30 20.15 47.83
C MET A 1 -62.97 18.83 48.51
N ARG A 2 -63.76 18.33 49.57
CA ARG A 2 -63.40 17.06 50.26
C ARG A 2 -63.54 15.76 49.42
N LYS A 3 -64.43 15.71 48.38
CA LYS A 3 -64.60 14.49 47.54
C LYS A 3 -63.53 14.37 46.40
N SER A 4 -63.00 15.47 45.95
CA SER A 4 -61.96 15.48 44.89
C SER A 4 -60.55 15.12 45.41
N VAL A 5 -60.30 15.44 46.73
CA VAL A 5 -59.03 15.06 47.36
C VAL A 5 -59.00 13.57 47.67
N LEU A 6 -60.15 12.97 48.05
CA LEU A 6 -60.19 11.53 48.27
C LEU A 6 -60.10 10.72 47.02
N THR A 7 -60.59 11.19 45.90
CA THR A 7 -60.46 10.54 44.60
C THR A 7 -59.01 10.62 44.06
N LEU A 8 -58.32 11.75 44.29
CA LEU A 8 -56.93 11.93 43.97
C LEU A 8 -56.00 11.05 44.81
N LEU A 9 -56.35 10.90 46.12
CA LEU A 9 -55.59 10.05 47.04
C LEU A 9 -55.77 8.55 46.71
N LEU A 10 -56.93 8.11 46.26
CA LEU A 10 -57.18 6.73 45.80
C LEU A 10 -56.54 6.47 44.48
N LEU A 11 -56.47 7.46 43.55
CA LEU A 11 -55.69 7.35 42.30
C LEU A 11 -54.17 7.28 42.59
N PHE A 12 -53.69 8.02 43.58
CA PHE A 12 -52.28 7.98 43.97
C PHE A 12 -51.91 6.64 44.69
N ILE A 13 -52.81 6.05 45.44
CA ILE A 13 -52.63 4.72 46.03
C ILE A 13 -52.75 3.63 44.98
N ALA A 14 -53.59 3.76 43.98
CA ALA A 14 -53.66 2.86 42.83
C ALA A 14 -52.40 2.91 41.92
N MET A 15 -51.70 4.05 41.86
CA MET A 15 -50.43 4.19 41.16
C MET A 15 -49.24 3.62 41.96
N MET A 16 -49.37 3.37 43.25
CA MET A 16 -48.34 2.78 44.11
C MET A 16 -48.38 1.24 44.18
N MET A 17 -49.32 0.56 43.53
CA MET A 17 -49.26 -0.87 43.31
C MET A 17 -48.43 -1.18 42.08
N GLN A 18 -47.14 -0.89 42.15
CA GLN A 18 -46.16 -1.51 41.22
C GLN A 18 -46.14 -3.00 41.56
N ALA A 19 -46.49 -3.82 40.57
CA ALA A 19 -46.24 -5.27 40.63
C ALA A 19 -44.74 -5.48 40.94
N GLN A 20 -44.44 -6.09 42.10
CA GLN A 20 -43.06 -6.50 42.37
C GLN A 20 -42.62 -7.49 41.30
N GLN A 21 -41.76 -7.02 40.40
CA GLN A 21 -41.16 -7.86 39.37
C GLN A 21 -39.99 -8.58 40.01
N HIS A 22 -40.02 -9.90 39.96
CA HIS A 22 -38.96 -10.75 40.49
C HIS A 22 -37.89 -11.01 39.46
N LEU A 23 -36.64 -10.86 39.84
CA LEU A 23 -35.51 -11.00 38.96
C LEU A 23 -34.96 -12.44 39.02
N ILE A 24 -34.75 -13.06 37.85
CA ILE A 24 -34.10 -14.34 37.68
C ILE A 24 -32.75 -14.09 37.04
N THR A 25 -31.66 -14.42 37.70
CA THR A 25 -30.30 -14.24 37.19
C THR A 25 -29.52 -15.54 37.17
N GLY A 26 -28.56 -15.65 36.29
CA GLY A 26 -27.68 -16.83 36.20
C GLY A 26 -26.56 -16.67 35.17
N ALA A 27 -25.66 -17.61 35.16
CA ALA A 27 -24.55 -17.68 34.20
C ALA A 27 -24.62 -19.00 33.39
N ILE A 28 -24.58 -18.91 32.09
CA ILE A 28 -24.60 -20.08 31.20
C ILE A 28 -23.16 -20.48 30.90
N ILE A 29 -22.83 -21.73 31.21
CA ILE A 29 -21.47 -22.26 31.11
C ILE A 29 -21.48 -23.52 30.24
N ASP A 30 -20.50 -23.70 29.36
CA ASP A 30 -20.27 -24.94 28.66
C ASP A 30 -19.77 -26.02 29.64
N LYS A 31 -20.46 -27.16 29.68
CA LYS A 31 -20.13 -28.25 30.62
C LYS A 31 -18.78 -28.91 30.32
N GLY A 32 -18.31 -28.87 29.04
CA GLY A 32 -17.08 -29.53 28.63
C GLY A 32 -15.83 -28.68 28.84
N THR A 33 -15.95 -27.38 28.55
CA THR A 33 -14.82 -26.41 28.61
C THR A 33 -14.84 -25.54 29.85
N ASN A 34 -15.97 -25.47 30.54
CA ASN A 34 -16.23 -24.56 31.67
C ASN A 34 -16.13 -23.06 31.31
N ASP A 35 -16.23 -22.73 30.01
CA ASP A 35 -16.23 -21.37 29.50
C ASP A 35 -17.66 -20.79 29.50
N PRO A 36 -17.82 -19.47 29.65
CA PRO A 36 -19.11 -18.81 29.51
C PRO A 36 -19.64 -18.91 28.07
N VAL A 37 -20.95 -19.13 27.93
CA VAL A 37 -21.60 -19.21 26.62
C VAL A 37 -22.36 -17.93 26.35
N GLU A 38 -21.79 -17.12 25.46
CA GLU A 38 -22.35 -15.84 24.99
C GLU A 38 -23.49 -16.07 23.99
N ALA A 39 -24.41 -15.09 23.89
CA ALA A 39 -25.51 -15.05 22.92
C ALA A 39 -26.48 -16.24 23.02
N SER A 40 -26.58 -16.88 24.18
CA SER A 40 -27.59 -17.89 24.44
C SER A 40 -28.95 -17.25 24.71
N THR A 41 -29.97 -17.74 24.04
CA THR A 41 -31.34 -17.28 24.27
C THR A 41 -31.94 -18.01 25.46
N VAL A 42 -32.33 -17.23 26.50
CA VAL A 42 -33.00 -17.72 27.70
C VAL A 42 -34.45 -17.26 27.65
N GLN A 43 -35.38 -18.20 27.70
CA GLN A 43 -36.82 -17.97 27.64
C GLN A 43 -37.48 -18.39 28.93
N LEU A 44 -38.31 -17.55 29.52
CA LEU A 44 -39.21 -17.88 30.62
C LEU A 44 -40.57 -18.27 30.04
N LEU A 45 -41.01 -19.47 30.33
CA LEU A 45 -42.26 -20.04 29.85
C LEU A 45 -43.15 -20.44 31.07
N ARG A 46 -44.46 -20.39 30.89
CA ARG A 46 -45.38 -21.00 31.83
C ARG A 46 -45.29 -22.56 31.79
N ALA A 47 -45.91 -23.21 32.75
CA ALA A 47 -45.93 -24.69 32.80
C ALA A 47 -46.53 -25.32 31.56
N ASP A 48 -47.40 -24.60 30.84
CA ASP A 48 -48.03 -25.00 29.55
C ASP A 48 -47.15 -24.63 28.33
N SER A 49 -45.89 -24.16 28.55
CA SER A 49 -44.96 -23.73 27.55
C SER A 49 -45.29 -22.36 26.84
N THR A 50 -46.24 -21.62 27.37
CA THR A 50 -46.53 -20.23 26.88
C THR A 50 -45.38 -19.31 27.21
N TYR A 51 -44.92 -18.54 26.23
CA TYR A 51 -43.81 -17.56 26.38
C TYR A 51 -44.22 -16.36 27.24
N ILE A 52 -43.35 -15.98 28.19
CA ILE A 52 -43.51 -14.84 29.06
C ILE A 52 -42.49 -13.74 28.79
N SER A 53 -41.23 -14.07 28.95
CA SER A 53 -40.14 -13.11 28.77
C SER A 53 -38.87 -13.84 28.27
N GLY A 54 -37.90 -13.08 27.72
CA GLY A 54 -36.64 -13.65 27.28
C GLY A 54 -35.48 -12.68 27.39
N ALA A 55 -34.28 -13.23 27.54
CA ALA A 55 -33.02 -12.51 27.55
C ALA A 55 -31.99 -13.26 26.75
N ILE A 56 -30.90 -12.54 26.40
CA ILE A 56 -29.74 -13.12 25.73
C ILE A 56 -28.56 -12.99 26.72
N SER A 57 -27.75 -14.04 26.84
CA SER A 57 -26.57 -14.01 27.70
C SER A 57 -25.49 -13.09 27.11
N ASP A 58 -24.81 -12.35 27.98
CA ASP A 58 -23.69 -11.47 27.64
C ASP A 58 -22.38 -12.26 27.36
N GLU A 59 -21.29 -11.56 27.13
CA GLU A 59 -19.95 -12.13 26.88
C GLU A 59 -19.39 -12.97 28.05
N ASN A 60 -19.92 -12.77 29.27
CA ASN A 60 -19.58 -13.57 30.44
C ASN A 60 -20.61 -14.68 30.71
N GLY A 61 -21.55 -14.91 29.78
CA GLY A 61 -22.63 -15.89 29.91
C GLY A 61 -23.74 -15.48 30.82
N LEU A 62 -23.73 -14.25 31.37
CA LEU A 62 -24.71 -13.76 32.34
C LEU A 62 -26.02 -13.38 31.65
N PHE A 63 -27.13 -13.73 32.28
CA PHE A 63 -28.46 -13.30 31.86
C PHE A 63 -29.29 -12.80 33.04
N SER A 64 -30.28 -11.98 32.73
CA SER A 64 -31.24 -11.43 33.67
C SER A 64 -32.64 -11.42 33.06
N LEU A 65 -33.61 -12.00 33.71
CA LEU A 65 -35.00 -12.11 33.25
C LEU A 65 -35.95 -11.64 34.38
N GLN A 66 -37.10 -11.16 33.99
CA GLN A 66 -38.16 -10.73 34.93
C GLN A 66 -39.31 -11.75 34.90
N ALA A 67 -39.74 -12.22 36.08
CA ALA A 67 -40.95 -13.01 36.25
C ALA A 67 -42.09 -12.08 36.76
N PRO A 68 -43.29 -12.20 36.15
CA PRO A 68 -44.39 -11.28 36.50
C PRO A 68 -45.06 -11.57 37.86
N GLU A 69 -45.05 -12.81 38.31
CA GLU A 69 -45.76 -13.29 39.53
C GLU A 69 -45.06 -14.48 40.17
N ASP A 70 -45.38 -14.80 41.42
CA ASP A 70 -44.97 -16.05 42.03
C ASP A 70 -45.62 -17.25 41.35
N GLY A 71 -44.85 -18.31 41.12
CA GLY A 71 -45.37 -19.51 40.45
C GLY A 71 -44.31 -20.44 39.93
N SER A 72 -44.74 -21.49 39.29
CA SER A 72 -43.87 -22.45 38.63
C SER A 72 -43.69 -22.13 37.15
N TYR A 73 -42.41 -21.99 36.72
CA TYR A 73 -42.02 -21.64 35.37
C TYR A 73 -41.07 -22.66 34.80
N LEU A 74 -40.95 -22.64 33.48
CA LEU A 74 -39.93 -23.34 32.73
C LEU A 74 -38.94 -22.38 32.17
N LEU A 75 -37.67 -22.50 32.54
CA LEU A 75 -36.55 -21.75 31.96
C LEU A 75 -35.95 -22.58 30.84
N LYS A 76 -36.15 -22.13 29.59
CA LYS A 76 -35.63 -22.79 28.39
C LYS A 76 -34.43 -22.04 27.89
N ILE A 77 -33.30 -22.72 27.78
CA ILE A 77 -32.05 -22.15 27.30
C ILE A 77 -31.70 -22.81 25.97
N THR A 78 -31.45 -22.00 24.95
CA THR A 78 -31.03 -22.45 23.61
C THR A 78 -29.85 -21.64 23.14
N SER A 79 -28.85 -22.31 22.62
CA SER A 79 -27.70 -21.69 21.99
C SER A 79 -27.24 -22.51 20.80
N VAL A 80 -26.68 -21.88 19.80
CA VAL A 80 -26.20 -22.55 18.59
C VAL A 80 -25.04 -23.48 18.92
N GLY A 81 -25.19 -24.76 18.60
CA GLY A 81 -24.19 -25.78 18.94
C GLY A 81 -24.37 -26.44 20.29
N TYR A 82 -25.46 -26.15 21.00
CA TYR A 82 -25.78 -26.75 22.30
C TYR A 82 -27.14 -27.41 22.31
N LYS A 83 -27.26 -28.47 23.11
CA LYS A 83 -28.54 -29.14 23.35
C LYS A 83 -29.47 -28.21 24.13
N PRO A 84 -30.70 -27.96 23.64
CA PRO A 84 -31.66 -27.17 24.39
C PRO A 84 -31.85 -27.74 25.81
N THR A 85 -31.69 -26.84 26.78
CA THR A 85 -31.82 -27.21 28.20
C THR A 85 -33.05 -26.56 28.78
N VAL A 86 -33.92 -27.33 29.44
CA VAL A 86 -35.11 -26.82 30.13
C VAL A 86 -34.99 -27.15 31.60
N ARG A 87 -35.21 -26.12 32.47
CA ARG A 87 -35.26 -26.30 33.92
C ARG A 87 -36.56 -25.74 34.46
N ARG A 88 -37.17 -26.50 35.35
CA ARG A 88 -38.32 -26.02 36.13
C ARG A 88 -37.82 -25.19 37.29
N ILE A 89 -38.36 -23.99 37.47
CA ILE A 89 -38.05 -23.09 38.53
C ILE A 89 -39.34 -22.67 39.25
N MET A 90 -39.23 -22.39 40.52
CA MET A 90 -40.36 -21.94 41.33
C MET A 90 -40.02 -20.60 41.96
N MET A 91 -40.84 -19.62 41.68
CA MET A 91 -40.73 -18.27 42.29
C MET A 91 -41.64 -18.24 43.49
N THR A 92 -41.14 -17.85 44.66
CA THR A 92 -41.87 -17.82 45.92
C THR A 92 -41.59 -16.55 46.70
N GLN A 93 -42.68 -15.94 47.22
CA GLN A 93 -42.67 -14.86 48.20
C GLN A 93 -41.74 -13.67 47.92
N GLY A 94 -41.83 -13.09 46.71
CA GLY A 94 -41.22 -11.79 46.48
C GLY A 94 -39.69 -11.77 46.50
N LYS A 95 -38.99 -12.90 46.28
CA LYS A 95 -37.52 -12.99 46.28
C LYS A 95 -36.97 -13.19 44.89
N ASP A 96 -35.88 -12.49 44.57
CA ASP A 96 -35.09 -12.75 43.41
C ASP A 96 -34.47 -14.15 43.42
N LEU A 97 -34.41 -14.78 42.22
CA LEU A 97 -33.87 -16.12 42.08
C LEU A 97 -32.52 -16.08 41.38
N ALA A 98 -31.46 -16.34 42.13
CA ALA A 98 -30.12 -16.54 41.53
C ALA A 98 -29.90 -18.02 41.20
N MET A 99 -29.91 -18.35 39.91
CA MET A 99 -29.74 -19.72 39.37
C MET A 99 -28.29 -20.23 39.44
N GLY A 100 -27.33 -19.37 39.74
CA GLY A 100 -25.92 -19.70 39.72
C GLY A 100 -25.44 -20.12 38.31
N LYS A 101 -24.50 -21.05 38.23
CA LYS A 101 -23.98 -21.58 36.97
C LYS A 101 -24.89 -22.63 36.36
N ILE A 102 -25.35 -22.40 35.16
CA ILE A 102 -26.18 -23.37 34.41
C ILE A 102 -25.31 -24.00 33.31
N ASN A 103 -24.97 -25.26 33.49
CA ASN A 103 -24.19 -25.99 32.52
C ASN A 103 -25.08 -26.47 31.35
N ILE A 104 -24.68 -26.15 30.12
CA ILE A 104 -25.30 -26.69 28.91
C ILE A 104 -24.32 -27.61 28.19
N ASN A 105 -24.83 -28.66 27.58
CA ASN A 105 -24.02 -29.65 26.85
C ASN A 105 -23.89 -29.23 25.39
N ALA A 106 -22.68 -29.22 24.85
CA ALA A 106 -22.46 -29.06 23.42
C ALA A 106 -23.09 -30.25 22.68
N GLU A 107 -23.90 -30.01 21.70
CA GLU A 107 -24.49 -31.02 20.80
C GLU A 107 -23.92 -30.76 19.41
N ALA A 108 -23.24 -31.79 18.90
CA ALA A 108 -22.88 -31.77 17.49
C ALA A 108 -24.19 -31.99 16.67
N ILE A 109 -24.88 -30.89 16.39
CA ILE A 109 -25.99 -30.93 15.43
C ILE A 109 -25.37 -31.27 14.07
N MET A 110 -25.45 -32.53 13.68
CA MET A 110 -25.44 -32.91 12.27
C MET A 110 -26.69 -32.27 11.66
N LEU A 111 -26.58 -31.02 11.26
CA LEU A 111 -27.53 -30.41 10.36
C LEU A 111 -27.56 -31.32 9.13
N LYS A 112 -28.64 -32.10 8.96
CA LYS A 112 -28.99 -32.59 7.62
C LYS A 112 -28.86 -31.38 6.71
N ALA A 113 -27.98 -31.52 5.73
CA ALA A 113 -27.66 -30.44 4.81
C ALA A 113 -28.95 -29.92 4.17
N ALA A 114 -29.52 -28.88 4.75
CA ALA A 114 -30.31 -27.94 3.98
C ALA A 114 -29.28 -27.29 3.06
N THR A 115 -29.28 -27.68 1.80
CA THR A 115 -28.51 -27.02 0.76
C THR A 115 -29.12 -25.63 0.60
N VAL A 116 -28.68 -24.68 1.47
CA VAL A 116 -28.96 -23.29 1.28
C VAL A 116 -28.03 -22.86 0.16
N THR A 117 -28.54 -22.84 -1.05
CA THR A 117 -27.89 -22.33 -2.26
C THR A 117 -27.76 -20.79 -2.25
N ALA A 118 -27.80 -20.15 -1.10
CA ALA A 118 -27.53 -18.74 -0.99
C ALA A 118 -26.02 -18.51 -1.03
N MET A 119 -25.49 -18.04 -2.14
CA MET A 119 -24.11 -17.58 -2.24
C MET A 119 -23.91 -16.42 -1.28
N ALA A 120 -22.80 -16.47 -0.52
CA ALA A 120 -22.44 -15.41 0.39
C ALA A 120 -22.31 -14.07 -0.37
N LYS A 121 -22.93 -13.01 0.15
CA LYS A 121 -22.81 -11.65 -0.39
C LYS A 121 -21.34 -11.27 -0.48
N LYS A 122 -20.90 -10.81 -1.65
CA LYS A 122 -19.49 -10.46 -1.89
C LYS A 122 -19.03 -9.29 -1.02
N VAL A 123 -19.85 -8.25 -0.93
CA VAL A 123 -19.54 -7.01 -0.21
C VAL A 123 -20.76 -6.58 0.58
N VAL A 124 -20.54 -6.14 1.80
CA VAL A 124 -21.56 -5.48 2.64
C VAL A 124 -20.94 -4.21 3.19
N LEU A 125 -21.61 -3.08 3.07
CA LEU A 125 -21.20 -1.85 3.72
C LEU A 125 -21.87 -1.77 5.10
N LYS A 126 -21.04 -1.70 6.16
CA LYS A 126 -21.50 -1.49 7.54
C LYS A 126 -20.96 -0.15 8.03
N GLU A 127 -21.81 0.83 8.17
CA GLU A 127 -21.41 2.20 8.50
C GLU A 127 -20.36 2.73 7.50
N ASP A 128 -19.13 2.97 7.95
CA ASP A 128 -18.02 3.42 7.10
C ASP A 128 -17.07 2.27 6.67
N THR A 129 -17.45 1.02 6.95
CA THR A 129 -16.62 -0.17 6.73
C THR A 129 -17.16 -1.04 5.59
N PHE A 130 -16.38 -1.26 4.56
CA PHE A 130 -16.64 -2.27 3.56
C PHE A 130 -16.23 -3.64 4.09
N VAL A 131 -17.18 -4.56 4.20
CA VAL A 131 -16.95 -5.94 4.63
C VAL A 131 -17.06 -6.86 3.43
N TYR A 132 -15.93 -7.39 3.00
CA TYR A 132 -15.84 -8.38 1.92
C TYR A 132 -15.82 -9.78 2.53
N ASN A 133 -16.65 -10.67 2.00
CA ASN A 133 -16.67 -12.07 2.44
C ASN A 133 -15.63 -12.86 1.64
N SER A 134 -14.59 -13.39 2.29
CA SER A 134 -13.50 -14.10 1.58
C SER A 134 -13.99 -15.34 0.83
N ALA A 135 -15.00 -16.05 1.36
CA ALA A 135 -15.60 -17.21 0.72
C ALA A 135 -16.31 -16.85 -0.61
N ALA A 136 -16.60 -15.59 -0.82
CA ALA A 136 -17.18 -15.08 -2.06
C ALA A 136 -16.16 -14.81 -3.17
N TYR A 137 -14.86 -14.93 -2.88
CA TYR A 137 -13.77 -14.73 -3.83
C TYR A 137 -12.94 -16.00 -3.88
N ARG A 138 -12.94 -16.70 -5.01
CA ARG A 138 -12.09 -17.86 -5.18
C ARG A 138 -10.66 -17.41 -5.44
N THR A 139 -9.76 -17.95 -4.65
CA THR A 139 -8.33 -17.84 -4.89
C THR A 139 -7.78 -19.26 -5.09
N PRO A 140 -6.75 -19.42 -5.93
CA PRO A 140 -6.09 -20.72 -6.06
C PRO A 140 -5.63 -21.26 -4.71
N GLU A 141 -5.60 -22.57 -4.57
CA GLU A 141 -5.04 -23.18 -3.37
C GLU A 141 -3.58 -22.75 -3.20
N GLY A 142 -3.20 -22.32 -2.00
CA GLY A 142 -1.86 -21.78 -1.74
C GLY A 142 -1.71 -20.27 -1.88
N SER A 143 -2.73 -19.57 -2.36
CA SER A 143 -2.67 -18.11 -2.53
C SER A 143 -2.52 -17.38 -1.21
N THR A 144 -1.82 -16.27 -1.27
CA THR A 144 -1.78 -15.28 -0.19
C THR A 144 -2.92 -14.27 -0.30
N ILE A 145 -3.09 -13.44 0.72
CA ILE A 145 -4.13 -12.42 0.74
C ILE A 145 -3.96 -11.37 -0.36
N GLU A 146 -2.80 -11.23 -0.97
CA GLU A 146 -2.59 -10.37 -2.13
C GLU A 146 -3.55 -10.72 -3.27
N GLU A 147 -3.65 -12.03 -3.60
CA GLU A 147 -4.56 -12.52 -4.62
C GLU A 147 -6.03 -12.28 -4.28
N LEU A 148 -6.36 -12.36 -3.00
CA LEU A 148 -7.69 -12.06 -2.53
C LEU A 148 -7.99 -10.56 -2.67
N VAL A 149 -7.04 -9.69 -2.29
CA VAL A 149 -7.19 -8.23 -2.39
C VAL A 149 -7.32 -7.78 -3.84
N LYS A 150 -6.52 -8.32 -4.78
CA LYS A 150 -6.64 -8.01 -6.21
C LYS A 150 -8.04 -8.28 -6.79
N ARG A 151 -8.79 -9.19 -6.17
CA ARG A 151 -10.15 -9.56 -6.57
C ARG A 151 -11.25 -8.76 -5.89
N LEU A 152 -10.90 -7.92 -4.91
CA LEU A 152 -11.87 -7.09 -4.23
C LEU A 152 -12.32 -5.93 -5.12
N PRO A 153 -13.61 -5.65 -5.21
CA PRO A 153 -14.09 -4.46 -5.90
C PRO A 153 -13.47 -3.18 -5.33
N GLY A 154 -12.94 -2.32 -6.19
CA GLY A 154 -12.31 -1.07 -5.80
C GLY A 154 -10.88 -1.20 -5.28
N ALA A 155 -10.31 -2.41 -5.24
CA ALA A 155 -8.91 -2.60 -4.88
C ALA A 155 -8.01 -2.53 -6.12
N GLU A 156 -6.90 -1.83 -5.98
CA GLU A 156 -5.78 -1.80 -6.92
C GLU A 156 -4.52 -2.21 -6.15
N VAL A 157 -3.80 -3.18 -6.66
CA VAL A 157 -2.48 -3.56 -6.17
C VAL A 157 -1.50 -3.25 -7.27
N SER A 158 -0.60 -2.31 -7.03
CA SER A 158 0.42 -1.90 -7.99
C SER A 158 1.55 -2.92 -8.05
N ASP A 159 2.34 -2.90 -9.11
CA ASP A 159 3.47 -3.82 -9.31
C ASP A 159 4.51 -3.73 -8.19
N ASP A 160 4.65 -2.57 -7.58
CA ASP A 160 5.50 -2.35 -6.41
C ASP A 160 4.91 -2.90 -5.09
N GLY A 161 3.70 -3.49 -5.13
CA GLY A 161 2.98 -4.03 -3.98
C GLY A 161 2.26 -2.99 -3.13
N SER A 162 2.16 -1.73 -3.57
CA SER A 162 1.30 -0.75 -2.92
C SER A 162 -0.17 -1.05 -3.20
N ILE A 163 -1.00 -0.83 -2.19
CA ILE A 163 -2.44 -1.12 -2.26
C ILE A 163 -3.19 0.20 -2.24
N LYS A 164 -4.14 0.33 -3.16
CA LYS A 164 -5.19 1.32 -3.06
C LYS A 164 -6.52 0.60 -2.95
N ILE A 165 -7.37 1.07 -2.06
CA ILE A 165 -8.75 0.61 -1.99
C ILE A 165 -9.65 1.82 -2.10
N ASN A 166 -10.58 1.76 -3.05
CA ASN A 166 -11.48 2.88 -3.33
C ASN A 166 -10.72 4.20 -3.61
N GLY A 167 -9.58 4.11 -4.31
CA GLY A 167 -8.73 5.26 -4.65
C GLY A 167 -7.86 5.79 -3.51
N LYS A 168 -7.95 5.21 -2.30
CA LYS A 168 -7.12 5.58 -1.14
C LYS A 168 -6.01 4.57 -0.92
N GLU A 169 -4.81 5.04 -0.62
CA GLU A 169 -3.68 4.18 -0.29
C GLU A 169 -3.87 3.53 1.07
N VAL A 170 -3.73 2.20 1.13
CA VAL A 170 -3.78 1.43 2.38
C VAL A 170 -2.47 1.62 3.13
N LYS A 171 -2.55 2.15 4.33
CA LYS A 171 -1.39 2.44 5.19
C LYS A 171 -1.10 1.33 6.20
N LYS A 172 -2.13 0.54 6.56
CA LYS A 172 -2.00 -0.54 7.55
C LYS A 172 -2.75 -1.79 7.12
N ILE A 173 -2.19 -2.93 7.47
CA ILE A 173 -2.86 -4.22 7.42
C ILE A 173 -3.04 -4.72 8.84
N LEU A 174 -4.27 -5.10 9.18
CA LEU A 174 -4.61 -5.70 10.46
C LEU A 174 -5.03 -7.15 10.27
N VAL A 175 -4.87 -7.94 11.32
CA VAL A 175 -5.41 -9.31 11.44
C VAL A 175 -6.22 -9.36 12.73
N ASP A 176 -7.54 -9.53 12.63
CA ASP A 176 -8.51 -9.41 13.73
C ASP A 176 -8.30 -8.12 14.57
N GLY A 177 -8.18 -6.97 13.88
CA GLY A 177 -8.01 -5.66 14.49
C GLY A 177 -6.62 -5.38 15.04
N LYS A 178 -5.64 -6.28 14.90
CA LYS A 178 -4.26 -6.10 15.37
C LYS A 178 -3.32 -5.88 14.20
N GLU A 179 -2.49 -4.85 14.28
CA GLU A 179 -1.56 -4.50 13.21
C GLU A 179 -0.63 -5.68 12.89
N PHE A 180 -0.56 -6.00 11.61
CA PHE A 180 0.28 -7.07 11.10
C PHE A 180 1.39 -6.47 10.25
N MET A 181 2.65 -6.77 10.56
CA MET A 181 3.82 -6.21 9.88
C MET A 181 3.83 -4.68 9.92
N THR A 182 3.91 -4.12 11.11
CA THR A 182 3.79 -2.68 11.41
C THR A 182 4.44 -1.79 10.35
N GLY A 183 3.58 -1.03 9.62
CA GLY A 183 3.98 -0.10 8.57
C GLY A 183 4.54 -0.73 7.29
N ASP A 184 4.38 -2.05 7.09
CA ASP A 184 4.76 -2.73 5.85
C ASP A 184 3.60 -3.53 5.27
N THR A 185 2.77 -2.84 4.51
CA THR A 185 1.60 -3.44 3.88
C THR A 185 1.98 -4.43 2.78
N LYS A 186 3.09 -4.22 2.10
CA LYS A 186 3.57 -5.06 0.99
C LYS A 186 3.94 -6.46 1.50
N THR A 187 4.76 -6.51 2.53
CA THR A 187 5.15 -7.77 3.17
C THR A 187 3.94 -8.46 3.80
N ALA A 188 3.04 -7.71 4.43
CA ALA A 188 1.84 -8.26 5.03
C ALA A 188 0.94 -8.97 4.02
N LEU A 189 0.71 -8.38 2.84
CA LEU A 189 -0.08 -8.99 1.75
C LEU A 189 0.46 -10.34 1.30
N LYS A 190 1.76 -10.45 1.21
CA LYS A 190 2.43 -11.60 0.63
C LYS A 190 2.67 -12.73 1.62
N ASN A 191 2.39 -12.52 2.91
CA ASN A 191 2.73 -13.47 3.97
C ASN A 191 1.53 -14.17 4.62
N LEU A 192 0.29 -13.73 4.42
CA LEU A 192 -0.89 -14.39 4.98
C LEU A 192 -1.58 -15.26 3.93
N PRO A 193 -1.85 -16.56 4.25
CA PRO A 193 -2.58 -17.42 3.35
C PRO A 193 -4.08 -17.08 3.35
N THR A 194 -4.70 -17.10 2.17
CA THR A 194 -6.15 -16.85 2.04
C THR A 194 -7.01 -17.86 2.77
N SER A 195 -6.52 -19.08 2.97
CA SER A 195 -7.25 -20.19 3.57
C SER A 195 -7.73 -19.94 4.99
N ILE A 196 -7.04 -19.06 5.75
CA ILE A 196 -7.42 -18.73 7.13
C ILE A 196 -8.39 -17.56 7.24
N ILE A 197 -8.61 -16.81 6.17
CA ILE A 197 -9.40 -15.58 6.19
C ILE A 197 -10.89 -15.88 6.04
N ASP A 198 -11.70 -15.28 6.91
CA ASP A 198 -13.16 -15.30 6.86
C ASP A 198 -13.71 -14.09 6.11
N LYS A 199 -13.27 -12.91 6.51
CA LYS A 199 -13.72 -11.64 5.93
C LYS A 199 -12.62 -10.58 5.94
N ILE A 200 -12.78 -9.60 5.08
CA ILE A 200 -11.87 -8.46 4.99
C ILE A 200 -12.70 -7.22 5.24
N LYS A 201 -12.23 -6.34 6.12
CA LYS A 201 -12.83 -5.04 6.37
C LYS A 201 -11.91 -3.96 5.81
N ALA A 202 -12.46 -3.07 5.01
CA ALA A 202 -11.76 -1.88 4.54
C ALA A 202 -12.44 -0.64 5.12
N TYR A 203 -11.71 0.15 5.86
CA TYR A 203 -12.20 1.34 6.54
C TYR A 203 -11.10 2.35 6.78
N ASP A 204 -11.51 3.58 7.06
CA ASP A 204 -10.59 4.61 7.51
C ASP A 204 -10.46 4.54 9.04
N GLU A 205 -9.30 4.16 9.52
CA GLU A 205 -8.99 4.13 10.94
C GLU A 205 -8.66 5.54 11.42
N LYS A 206 -9.30 5.96 12.50
CA LYS A 206 -8.99 7.24 13.12
C LYS A 206 -7.55 7.27 13.60
N SER A 207 -6.94 8.45 13.61
CA SER A 207 -5.64 8.66 14.23
C SER A 207 -5.64 8.17 15.69
N ASP A 208 -4.48 7.84 16.21
CA ASP A 208 -4.37 7.43 17.61
C ASP A 208 -4.83 8.55 18.57
N LEU A 209 -4.61 9.81 18.18
CA LEU A 209 -5.11 10.97 18.92
C LEU A 209 -6.65 10.99 18.92
N ALA A 210 -7.28 10.81 17.75
CA ALA A 210 -8.73 10.81 17.64
C ALA A 210 -9.39 9.63 18.37
N LYS A 211 -8.73 8.46 18.42
CA LYS A 211 -9.22 7.30 19.19
C LYS A 211 -9.29 7.59 20.69
N VAL A 212 -8.25 8.20 21.24
CA VAL A 212 -8.15 8.48 22.68
C VAL A 212 -9.00 9.67 23.09
N THR A 213 -8.99 10.73 22.31
CA THR A 213 -9.72 11.96 22.61
C THR A 213 -11.20 11.87 22.25
N GLY A 214 -11.58 10.96 21.38
CA GLY A 214 -12.91 10.87 20.78
C GLY A 214 -13.21 11.98 19.78
N ILE A 215 -12.24 12.85 19.49
CA ILE A 215 -12.33 14.00 18.58
C ILE A 215 -11.64 13.63 17.27
N ASP A 216 -12.39 13.63 16.19
CA ASP A 216 -11.89 13.40 14.84
C ASP A 216 -10.96 14.54 14.44
N ASP A 217 -9.68 14.26 14.20
CA ASP A 217 -8.66 15.23 13.81
C ASP A 217 -8.50 15.37 12.29
N GLY A 218 -9.26 14.57 11.54
CA GLY A 218 -9.19 14.52 10.09
C GLY A 218 -8.00 13.73 9.55
N GLU A 219 -7.13 13.23 10.41
CA GLU A 219 -6.01 12.35 10.07
C GLU A 219 -6.45 10.89 10.20
N GLU A 220 -7.05 10.36 9.15
CA GLU A 220 -7.47 8.96 9.08
C GLU A 220 -6.52 8.19 8.15
N GLU A 221 -6.22 6.95 8.52
CA GLU A 221 -5.45 6.03 7.70
C GLU A 221 -6.36 4.93 7.14
N THR A 222 -6.29 4.68 5.84
CA THR A 222 -7.05 3.58 5.25
C THR A 222 -6.42 2.25 5.62
N VAL A 223 -7.24 1.35 6.13
CA VAL A 223 -6.84 0.07 6.72
C VAL A 223 -7.56 -1.08 6.04
N LEU A 224 -6.84 -2.20 5.85
CA LEU A 224 -7.41 -3.51 5.55
C LEU A 224 -7.26 -4.42 6.78
N ASP A 225 -8.39 -4.84 7.38
CA ASP A 225 -8.44 -5.75 8.52
C ASP A 225 -8.95 -7.14 8.06
N PHE A 226 -8.09 -8.14 8.17
CA PHE A 226 -8.36 -9.52 7.79
C PHE A 226 -8.85 -10.30 9.00
N GLY A 227 -10.16 -10.55 9.06
CA GLY A 227 -10.76 -11.40 10.08
C GLY A 227 -10.44 -12.86 9.83
N VAL A 228 -9.91 -13.54 10.83
CA VAL A 228 -9.57 -14.98 10.78
C VAL A 228 -10.81 -15.82 11.07
N LYS A 229 -10.92 -16.98 10.41
CA LYS A 229 -12.03 -17.94 10.63
C LYS A 229 -12.14 -18.36 12.09
N ARG A 230 -13.35 -18.54 12.59
CA ARG A 230 -13.59 -18.96 13.98
C ARG A 230 -12.82 -20.23 14.33
N GLY A 231 -12.19 -20.23 15.50
CA GLY A 231 -11.35 -21.34 15.96
C GLY A 231 -9.93 -21.33 15.38
N MET A 232 -9.61 -20.43 14.46
CA MET A 232 -8.26 -20.23 13.92
C MET A 232 -7.48 -19.10 14.63
N ASN A 233 -8.04 -18.55 15.68
CA ASN A 233 -7.39 -17.51 16.52
C ASN A 233 -6.49 -18.09 17.62
N LYS A 234 -6.49 -19.42 17.84
CA LYS A 234 -5.62 -20.13 18.80
C LYS A 234 -4.97 -21.31 18.13
N GLY A 235 -3.66 -21.42 18.17
CA GLY A 235 -2.92 -22.56 17.65
C GLY A 235 -1.65 -22.18 16.91
N LEU A 236 -1.12 -23.17 16.19
CA LEU A 236 0.05 -23.02 15.33
C LEU A 236 -0.37 -23.23 13.88
N ILE A 237 0.00 -22.29 13.04
CA ILE A 237 -0.11 -22.38 11.58
C ILE A 237 1.30 -22.37 11.02
N ALA A 238 1.64 -23.29 10.14
CA ALA A 238 2.85 -23.24 9.38
C ALA A 238 2.55 -23.53 7.91
N ASN A 239 3.20 -22.80 7.03
CA ASN A 239 3.11 -22.96 5.59
C ASN A 239 4.51 -22.91 5.00
N MET A 240 4.85 -23.92 4.20
CA MET A 240 6.11 -24.02 3.48
C MET A 240 5.81 -24.23 2.01
N ASP A 241 6.40 -23.44 1.14
CA ASP A 241 6.29 -23.54 -0.31
C ASP A 241 7.71 -23.58 -0.87
N LEU A 242 8.06 -24.68 -1.50
CA LEU A 242 9.33 -24.88 -2.18
C LEU A 242 9.05 -24.98 -3.66
N SER A 243 9.73 -24.18 -4.47
CA SER A 243 9.49 -24.20 -5.90
C SER A 243 10.76 -24.05 -6.73
N ILE A 244 10.81 -24.80 -7.81
CA ILE A 244 11.85 -24.75 -8.81
C ILE A 244 11.22 -24.56 -10.18
N GLY A 245 11.93 -23.90 -11.08
CA GLY A 245 11.41 -23.60 -12.39
C GLY A 245 12.44 -23.70 -13.50
N THR A 246 11.97 -23.55 -14.71
CA THR A 246 12.81 -23.40 -15.91
C THR A 246 13.65 -22.13 -15.81
N LYS A 247 14.68 -22.00 -16.62
CA LYS A 247 15.60 -20.84 -16.63
C LYS A 247 16.21 -20.53 -15.27
N GLN A 248 16.52 -21.58 -14.47
CA GLN A 248 17.11 -21.47 -13.13
C GLN A 248 16.28 -20.62 -12.13
N ARG A 249 14.95 -20.61 -12.31
CA ARG A 249 14.07 -19.91 -11.37
C ARG A 249 13.82 -20.76 -10.15
N TYR A 250 13.80 -20.08 -9.01
CA TYR A 250 13.43 -20.68 -7.72
C TYR A 250 12.61 -19.70 -6.89
N SER A 251 11.76 -20.24 -6.02
CA SER A 251 11.04 -19.46 -5.01
C SER A 251 10.77 -20.34 -3.80
N GLU A 252 11.37 -20.00 -2.70
CA GLU A 252 11.27 -20.72 -1.44
C GLU A 252 10.63 -19.83 -0.38
N ARG A 253 9.68 -20.37 0.40
CA ARG A 253 8.97 -19.64 1.43
C ARG A 253 8.63 -20.49 2.60
N GLY A 254 8.76 -19.94 3.78
CA GLY A 254 8.28 -20.50 5.01
C GLY A 254 7.60 -19.45 5.88
N MET A 255 6.47 -19.80 6.45
CA MET A 255 5.80 -19.00 7.47
C MET A 255 5.38 -19.91 8.61
N ALA A 256 5.58 -19.45 9.85
CA ALA A 256 5.03 -20.05 11.04
C ALA A 256 4.38 -18.96 11.90
N ALA A 257 3.17 -19.23 12.39
CA ALA A 257 2.44 -18.30 13.23
C ALA A 257 1.80 -19.02 14.40
N TYR A 258 2.13 -18.59 15.61
CA TYR A 258 1.53 -19.04 16.84
C TYR A 258 0.58 -17.97 17.38
N PHE A 259 -0.65 -18.35 17.65
CA PHE A 259 -1.70 -17.46 18.14
C PHE A 259 -2.27 -18.01 19.45
N ASN A 260 -2.45 -17.12 20.42
CA ASN A 260 -3.34 -17.34 21.56
C ASN A 260 -4.06 -16.03 21.89
N ASP A 261 -4.90 -16.00 22.91
CA ASP A 261 -5.72 -14.84 23.25
C ASP A 261 -4.93 -13.56 23.48
N ARG A 262 -3.70 -13.67 23.99
CA ARG A 262 -2.86 -12.53 24.39
C ARG A 262 -1.64 -12.36 23.51
N ASN A 263 -1.08 -13.46 22.99
CA ASN A 263 0.18 -13.46 22.26
C ASN A 263 -0.03 -13.92 20.83
N ARG A 264 0.63 -13.24 19.90
CA ARG A 264 0.77 -13.66 18.50
C ARG A 264 2.23 -13.54 18.13
N LEU A 265 2.82 -14.63 17.71
CA LEU A 265 4.19 -14.70 17.21
C LEU A 265 4.14 -15.20 15.78
N MET A 266 4.75 -14.47 14.87
CA MET A 266 4.83 -14.85 13.46
C MET A 266 6.27 -14.76 13.00
N MET A 267 6.71 -15.78 12.27
CA MET A 267 8.03 -15.85 11.65
C MET A 267 7.82 -16.16 10.17
N PHE A 268 8.63 -15.55 9.33
CA PHE A 268 8.60 -15.85 7.91
C PHE A 268 9.98 -15.67 7.29
N ALA A 269 10.24 -16.48 6.27
CA ALA A 269 11.45 -16.44 5.49
C ALA A 269 11.11 -16.66 4.03
N SER A 270 11.79 -15.97 3.12
CA SER A 270 11.67 -16.21 1.68
C SER A 270 12.98 -15.97 0.96
N ALA A 271 13.18 -16.71 -0.14
CA ALA A 271 14.26 -16.49 -1.09
C ALA A 271 13.72 -16.78 -2.49
N ASN A 272 13.94 -15.87 -3.44
CA ASN A 272 13.49 -16.07 -4.83
C ASN A 272 14.31 -15.22 -5.81
N ASN A 273 14.25 -15.62 -7.10
CA ASN A 273 14.79 -14.87 -8.24
C ASN A 273 13.73 -14.68 -9.32
N THR A 274 12.47 -14.54 -8.94
CA THR A 274 11.30 -14.41 -9.80
C THR A 274 10.74 -12.98 -9.82
N ASN A 275 11.56 -11.97 -9.52
CA ASN A 275 11.16 -10.57 -9.39
C ASN A 275 10.12 -10.32 -8.28
N ASP A 276 9.99 -11.25 -7.35
CA ASP A 276 9.10 -11.10 -6.22
C ASP A 276 9.88 -10.51 -5.03
N MET A 277 9.55 -9.29 -4.66
CA MET A 277 10.18 -8.59 -3.55
C MET A 277 9.71 -9.08 -2.17
N GLY A 278 9.00 -10.18 -2.12
CA GLY A 278 8.44 -10.73 -0.90
C GLY A 278 7.99 -12.18 -1.05
N PHE A 279 7.03 -12.55 -0.23
CA PHE A 279 6.43 -13.88 -0.25
C PHE A 279 5.49 -13.99 -1.48
N PRO A 280 5.82 -14.69 -2.57
CA PRO A 280 4.94 -14.74 -3.73
C PRO A 280 3.63 -15.44 -3.36
N GLY A 281 2.50 -14.80 -3.56
CA GLY A 281 1.20 -15.45 -3.58
C GLY A 281 1.11 -16.27 -4.86
N GLY A 282 0.63 -17.48 -4.79
CA GLY A 282 0.29 -18.21 -5.98
C GLY A 282 -0.64 -17.33 -6.84
N GLY A 283 -0.13 -16.84 -7.96
CA GLY A 283 -0.90 -16.03 -8.88
C GLY A 283 -2.05 -16.85 -9.42
N GLY A 284 -3.27 -16.37 -9.21
CA GLY A 284 -4.41 -16.85 -9.98
C GLY A 284 -4.48 -16.08 -11.30
N PRO A 285 -5.27 -16.53 -12.26
CA PRO A 285 -5.49 -15.82 -13.51
C PRO A 285 -5.88 -14.35 -13.24
N GLY A 286 -5.12 -13.39 -13.78
CA GLY A 286 -5.31 -11.94 -13.58
C GLY A 286 -4.58 -11.32 -12.39
N GLY A 287 -3.77 -12.10 -11.65
CA GLY A 287 -3.07 -11.66 -10.46
C GLY A 287 -1.54 -11.81 -10.50
N TRP A 288 -0.94 -11.84 -11.66
CA TRP A 288 0.49 -12.05 -11.90
C TRP A 288 1.28 -10.74 -11.77
N GLY A 289 1.25 -10.14 -10.58
CA GLY A 289 1.98 -8.90 -10.30
C GLY A 289 3.42 -9.19 -9.91
N PHE A 290 4.30 -9.35 -10.89
CA PHE A 290 5.74 -9.25 -10.70
C PHE A 290 6.17 -7.82 -10.99
N ASN A 291 7.23 -7.35 -10.33
CA ASN A 291 7.94 -6.20 -10.86
C ASN A 291 8.48 -6.62 -12.23
N LYS A 292 7.87 -6.08 -13.28
CA LYS A 292 8.22 -6.44 -14.65
C LYS A 292 9.59 -5.88 -15.09
N GLN A 293 10.17 -4.99 -14.27
CA GLN A 293 11.38 -4.28 -14.60
C GLN A 293 12.61 -5.01 -14.03
N GLY A 294 13.52 -5.39 -14.91
CA GLY A 294 14.78 -6.01 -14.54
C GLY A 294 14.67 -7.47 -14.10
N LEU A 295 15.81 -8.01 -13.72
CA LEU A 295 15.94 -9.31 -13.07
C LEU A 295 16.32 -9.07 -11.60
N ASN A 296 15.42 -9.41 -10.70
CA ASN A 296 15.63 -9.15 -9.28
C ASN A 296 15.55 -10.46 -8.49
N ALA A 297 16.49 -10.64 -7.58
CA ALA A 297 16.47 -11.68 -6.57
C ALA A 297 16.28 -11.04 -5.19
N SER A 298 15.53 -11.70 -4.31
CA SER A 298 15.31 -11.21 -2.96
C SER A 298 15.37 -12.32 -1.93
N LYS A 299 15.88 -11.99 -0.75
CA LYS A 299 15.87 -12.83 0.45
C LYS A 299 15.31 -12.01 1.59
N MET A 300 14.47 -12.60 2.40
CA MET A 300 13.82 -11.92 3.53
C MET A 300 13.68 -12.86 4.72
N LEU A 301 13.94 -12.32 5.90
CA LEU A 301 13.63 -12.95 7.18
C LEU A 301 12.88 -11.94 8.04
N GLY A 302 11.78 -12.37 8.67
CA GLY A 302 10.98 -11.48 9.50
C GLY A 302 10.41 -12.16 10.72
N LEU A 303 10.29 -11.37 11.79
CA LEU A 303 9.67 -11.72 13.05
C LEU A 303 8.66 -10.64 13.42
N ASN A 304 7.47 -11.05 13.81
CA ASN A 304 6.46 -10.14 14.35
C ASN A 304 5.89 -10.73 15.65
N TYR A 305 5.79 -9.90 16.67
CA TYR A 305 5.24 -10.28 17.96
C TYR A 305 4.23 -9.24 18.42
N ASN A 306 3.01 -9.69 18.77
CA ASN A 306 1.97 -8.86 19.33
C ASN A 306 1.54 -9.42 20.69
N TYR A 307 1.40 -8.54 21.67
CA TYR A 307 0.89 -8.84 23.00
C TYR A 307 -0.23 -7.87 23.36
N GLU A 308 -1.33 -8.39 23.89
CA GLU A 308 -2.45 -7.58 24.35
C GLU A 308 -3.03 -8.14 25.65
N ASN A 309 -3.15 -7.28 26.66
CA ASN A 309 -3.74 -7.62 27.94
C ASN A 309 -4.94 -6.72 28.25
N LYS A 310 -6.16 -7.22 27.99
CA LYS A 310 -7.44 -6.62 28.37
C LYS A 310 -7.49 -5.09 28.19
N ASP A 311 -7.11 -4.59 27.03
CA ASP A 311 -7.07 -3.17 26.67
C ASP A 311 -6.17 -2.28 27.55
N LYS A 312 -5.47 -2.85 28.55
CA LYS A 312 -4.56 -2.08 29.42
C LYS A 312 -3.16 -1.92 28.84
N LEU A 313 -2.66 -2.96 28.18
CA LEU A 313 -1.31 -2.97 27.63
C LEU A 313 -1.32 -3.66 26.29
N LYS A 314 -0.87 -2.93 25.23
CA LYS A 314 -0.65 -3.47 23.90
C LYS A 314 0.81 -3.26 23.53
N MET A 315 1.43 -4.31 23.01
CA MET A 315 2.81 -4.28 22.53
C MET A 315 2.86 -4.93 21.16
N ASP A 316 3.47 -4.25 20.21
CA ASP A 316 3.74 -4.74 18.88
C ASP A 316 5.23 -4.59 18.60
N ALA A 317 5.89 -5.66 18.20
CA ALA A 317 7.31 -5.66 17.83
C ALA A 317 7.48 -6.33 16.48
N SER A 318 8.27 -5.75 15.61
CA SER A 318 8.65 -6.36 14.33
C SER A 318 10.13 -6.15 14.06
N LEU A 319 10.78 -7.20 13.56
CA LEU A 319 12.16 -7.17 13.08
C LEU A 319 12.18 -7.83 11.71
N ARG A 320 12.81 -7.18 10.74
CA ARG A 320 12.91 -7.67 9.37
C ARG A 320 14.30 -7.43 8.82
N TRP A 321 14.83 -8.45 8.19
CA TRP A 321 16.01 -8.39 7.33
C TRP A 321 15.58 -8.61 5.88
N ASN A 322 16.05 -7.75 4.98
CA ASN A 322 15.89 -7.90 3.56
C ASN A 322 17.24 -7.83 2.86
N HIS A 323 17.40 -8.67 1.88
CA HIS A 323 18.50 -8.63 0.92
C HIS A 323 17.93 -8.65 -0.48
N SER A 324 18.42 -7.78 -1.36
CA SER A 324 18.02 -7.78 -2.76
C SER A 324 19.22 -7.59 -3.67
N ASP A 325 19.22 -8.33 -4.77
CA ASP A 325 20.12 -8.19 -5.91
C ASP A 325 19.29 -7.81 -7.13
N GLY A 326 19.71 -6.81 -7.90
CA GLY A 326 19.05 -6.34 -9.11
C GLY A 326 20.01 -6.32 -10.28
N ASP A 327 19.56 -6.81 -11.46
CA ASP A 327 20.20 -6.64 -12.75
C ASP A 327 19.15 -6.04 -13.70
N ILE A 328 19.25 -4.72 -13.90
CA ILE A 328 18.27 -3.95 -14.65
C ILE A 328 18.96 -3.37 -15.88
N SER A 329 18.52 -3.82 -17.04
CA SER A 329 18.87 -3.21 -18.32
C SER A 329 17.68 -2.42 -18.83
N SER A 330 17.89 -1.19 -19.24
CA SER A 330 16.85 -0.32 -19.78
C SER A 330 17.30 0.33 -21.08
N THR A 331 16.34 0.47 -22.00
CA THR A 331 16.47 1.28 -23.21
C THR A 331 15.43 2.38 -23.14
N VAL A 332 15.88 3.62 -23.33
CA VAL A 332 15.01 4.81 -23.25
C VAL A 332 15.17 5.59 -24.57
N ALA A 333 14.03 5.94 -25.17
CA ALA A 333 13.96 6.88 -26.27
C ALA A 333 13.09 8.07 -25.85
N SER A 334 13.59 9.27 -25.99
CA SER A 334 12.87 10.49 -25.59
C SER A 334 12.85 11.51 -26.71
N GLU A 335 11.73 12.21 -26.84
CA GLU A 335 11.58 13.43 -27.60
C GLU A 335 11.35 14.57 -26.63
N ASN A 336 12.29 15.51 -26.57
CA ASN A 336 12.22 16.68 -25.70
C ASN A 336 11.69 17.88 -26.50
N PHE A 337 10.69 18.56 -25.97
CA PHE A 337 10.03 19.69 -26.62
C PHE A 337 10.74 21.02 -26.32
N VAL A 338 12.08 21.01 -26.28
CA VAL A 338 12.91 22.12 -25.83
C VAL A 338 13.45 23.02 -26.95
N SER A 339 13.20 22.65 -28.24
CA SER A 339 13.61 23.41 -29.40
C SER A 339 12.54 23.41 -30.48
N GLN A 340 12.66 24.27 -31.52
CA GLN A 340 11.69 24.33 -32.64
C GLN A 340 11.52 23.00 -33.38
N ASN A 341 12.60 22.25 -33.54
CA ASN A 341 12.61 20.97 -34.27
C ASN A 341 12.50 19.74 -33.36
N SER A 342 12.21 19.90 -32.07
CA SER A 342 12.37 18.90 -31.03
C SER A 342 13.83 18.43 -30.85
N SER A 343 14.19 17.98 -29.68
CA SER A 343 15.47 17.30 -29.44
C SER A 343 15.17 15.86 -29.08
N PHE A 344 15.88 14.96 -29.71
CA PHE A 344 15.70 13.53 -29.44
C PHE A 344 16.88 13.01 -28.64
N SER A 345 16.62 12.03 -27.79
CA SER A 345 17.68 11.36 -27.05
C SER A 345 17.38 9.88 -26.91
N ASN A 346 18.41 9.07 -27.11
CA ASN A 346 18.34 7.65 -26.81
C ASN A 346 19.37 7.30 -25.76
N SER A 347 19.02 6.38 -24.87
CA SER A 347 19.98 5.84 -23.90
C SER A 347 19.76 4.36 -23.65
N ARG A 348 20.86 3.68 -23.37
CA ARG A 348 20.88 2.30 -22.90
C ARG A 348 21.64 2.27 -21.58
N ALA A 349 21.04 1.73 -20.54
CA ALA A 349 21.66 1.64 -19.23
C ALA A 349 21.59 0.21 -18.70
N LYS A 350 22.65 -0.20 -17.99
CA LYS A 350 22.71 -1.44 -17.24
C LYS A 350 23.10 -1.15 -15.81
N ASN A 351 22.22 -1.53 -14.88
CA ASN A 351 22.37 -1.26 -13.47
C ASN A 351 22.37 -2.56 -12.68
N PHE A 352 23.44 -2.81 -11.96
CA PHE A 352 23.55 -3.85 -10.96
C PHE A 352 23.42 -3.21 -9.59
N SER A 353 22.61 -3.79 -8.72
CA SER A 353 22.45 -3.28 -7.35
C SER A 353 22.34 -4.41 -6.35
N ARG A 354 22.91 -4.19 -5.19
CA ARG A 354 22.76 -5.06 -4.03
C ARG A 354 22.39 -4.20 -2.83
N SER A 355 21.44 -4.64 -2.06
CA SER A 355 21.09 -3.95 -0.81
C SER A 355 20.80 -4.93 0.31
N ASN A 356 21.21 -4.52 1.52
CA ASN A 356 20.83 -5.17 2.77
C ASN A 356 20.16 -4.16 3.67
N SER A 357 19.05 -4.54 4.29
CA SER A 357 18.41 -3.69 5.30
C SER A 357 17.93 -4.49 6.49
N TRP A 358 18.06 -3.88 7.66
CA TRP A 358 17.44 -4.27 8.90
C TRP A 358 16.43 -3.22 9.33
N ASP A 359 15.20 -3.61 9.51
CA ASP A 359 14.12 -2.74 9.97
C ASP A 359 13.56 -3.27 11.27
N GLY A 360 13.60 -2.46 12.31
CA GLY A 360 13.03 -2.78 13.61
C GLY A 360 12.01 -1.74 14.03
N ARG A 361 10.86 -2.18 14.53
CA ARG A 361 9.78 -1.32 15.02
C ARG A 361 9.21 -1.91 16.29
N PHE A 362 8.90 -1.03 17.22
CA PHE A 362 8.25 -1.37 18.47
C PHE A 362 7.15 -0.35 18.76
N ARG A 363 6.04 -0.82 19.28
CA ARG A 363 4.93 -0.02 19.80
C ARG A 363 4.54 -0.52 21.16
N LEU A 364 4.48 0.37 22.11
CA LEU A 364 3.89 0.16 23.42
C LEU A 364 2.73 1.13 23.58
N GLU A 365 1.56 0.62 23.89
CA GLU A 365 0.40 1.40 24.27
C GLU A 365 -0.05 0.94 25.66
N TRP A 366 -0.03 1.86 26.60
CA TRP A 366 -0.38 1.61 27.99
C TRP A 366 -1.52 2.52 28.43
N THR A 367 -2.60 1.91 28.85
CA THR A 367 -3.81 2.58 29.37
C THR A 367 -3.95 2.26 30.86
N PRO A 368 -3.24 2.99 31.75
CA PRO A 368 -3.24 2.69 33.18
C PRO A 368 -4.64 2.83 33.79
N ASP A 369 -5.42 3.78 33.31
CA ASP A 369 -6.79 4.06 33.70
C ASP A 369 -7.65 4.45 32.48
N THR A 370 -8.96 4.63 32.66
CA THR A 370 -9.90 4.98 31.58
C THR A 370 -9.72 6.41 31.04
N MET A 371 -8.88 7.24 31.67
CA MET A 371 -8.65 8.63 31.33
C MET A 371 -7.29 8.86 30.70
N THR A 372 -6.34 7.92 30.84
CA THR A 372 -4.93 8.11 30.46
C THR A 372 -4.52 7.08 29.44
N ASN A 373 -3.85 7.52 28.40
CA ASN A 373 -3.19 6.67 27.40
C ASN A 373 -1.76 7.16 27.17
N ILE A 374 -0.83 6.26 27.23
CA ILE A 374 0.60 6.51 26.96
C ILE A 374 1.02 5.62 25.80
N MET A 375 1.65 6.21 24.80
CA MET A 375 2.11 5.50 23.61
C MET A 375 3.58 5.80 23.39
N PHE A 376 4.38 4.74 23.18
CA PHE A 376 5.79 4.82 22.84
C PHE A 376 6.06 4.00 21.58
N ARG A 377 6.69 4.63 20.55
CA ARG A 377 6.96 4.01 19.26
C ARG A 377 8.39 4.30 18.78
N PRO A 378 9.38 3.52 19.17
CA PRO A 378 10.71 3.57 18.57
C PRO A 378 10.74 2.74 17.28
N SER A 379 11.59 3.12 16.35
CA SER A 379 11.93 2.36 15.15
C SER A 379 13.35 2.64 14.71
N PHE A 380 13.98 1.66 14.07
CA PHE A 380 15.26 1.83 13.42
C PHE A 380 15.28 1.18 12.05
N THR A 381 16.08 1.74 11.16
CA THR A 381 16.43 1.16 9.87
C THR A 381 17.93 1.31 9.67
N ILE A 382 18.61 0.20 9.42
CA ILE A 382 20.02 0.15 9.03
C ILE A 382 20.07 -0.44 7.64
N LYS A 383 20.66 0.28 6.69
CA LYS A 383 20.69 -0.13 5.29
C LYS A 383 22.10 0.06 4.73
N SER A 384 22.59 -0.95 4.00
CA SER A 384 23.72 -0.81 3.10
C SER A 384 23.29 -1.09 1.66
N SER A 385 23.87 -0.38 0.72
CA SER A 385 23.63 -0.61 -0.71
C SER A 385 24.88 -0.37 -1.52
N ASP A 386 25.09 -1.27 -2.49
CA ASP A 386 26.10 -1.17 -3.53
C ASP A 386 25.40 -1.07 -4.87
N ALA A 387 25.89 -0.26 -5.78
CA ALA A 387 25.37 -0.19 -7.15
C ALA A 387 26.51 0.04 -8.15
N LEU A 388 26.38 -0.63 -9.30
CA LEU A 388 27.15 -0.36 -10.51
C LEU A 388 26.18 0.04 -11.60
N ALA A 389 26.40 1.19 -12.21
CA ALA A 389 25.63 1.65 -13.36
C ALA A 389 26.59 1.89 -14.54
N ARG A 390 26.18 1.45 -15.72
CA ARG A 390 26.80 1.78 -17.00
C ARG A 390 25.72 2.30 -17.94
N SER A 391 25.99 3.41 -18.58
CA SER A 391 25.05 3.99 -19.54
C SER A 391 25.76 4.57 -20.75
N LEU A 392 25.11 4.42 -21.89
CA LEU A 392 25.44 5.09 -23.15
C LEU A 392 24.22 5.91 -23.53
N SER A 393 24.40 7.17 -23.86
CA SER A 393 23.33 8.07 -24.27
C SER A 393 23.79 8.97 -25.42
N ALA A 394 22.90 9.25 -26.34
CA ALA A 394 23.13 10.17 -27.44
C ALA A 394 21.96 11.13 -27.58
N GLN A 395 22.27 12.37 -28.03
CA GLN A 395 21.27 13.36 -28.35
C GLN A 395 21.33 13.67 -29.86
N PHE A 396 20.14 13.97 -30.40
CA PHE A 396 19.95 14.23 -31.83
C PHE A 396 19.10 15.47 -32.04
N ASN A 397 19.41 16.25 -33.07
CA ASN A 397 18.63 17.43 -33.47
C ASN A 397 17.51 17.11 -34.48
N ALA A 398 17.41 15.85 -34.92
CA ALA A 398 16.35 15.32 -35.76
C ALA A 398 15.95 13.92 -35.28
N ASP A 399 14.80 13.43 -35.73
CA ASP A 399 14.34 12.09 -35.37
C ASP A 399 15.33 11.02 -35.91
N PRO A 400 16.10 10.36 -35.03
CA PRO A 400 17.16 9.46 -35.45
C PRO A 400 16.64 8.18 -36.15
N TYR A 401 15.39 7.80 -35.87
CA TYR A 401 14.76 6.59 -36.47
C TYR A 401 14.35 6.80 -37.93
N GLN A 402 14.43 8.04 -38.45
CA GLN A 402 14.28 8.30 -39.87
C GLN A 402 15.58 8.02 -40.66
N ILE A 403 16.71 7.90 -39.95
CA ILE A 403 18.05 7.73 -40.52
C ILE A 403 18.55 6.31 -40.31
N THR A 404 18.36 5.76 -39.11
CA THR A 404 18.84 4.41 -38.74
C THR A 404 17.84 3.70 -37.83
N ASN A 405 17.87 2.36 -37.86
CA ASN A 405 17.02 1.54 -36.99
C ASN A 405 17.55 1.41 -35.53
N ASP A 406 18.87 1.55 -35.35
CA ASP A 406 19.50 1.55 -34.02
C ASP A 406 20.39 2.80 -33.85
N PRO A 407 19.81 3.91 -33.36
CA PRO A 407 20.52 5.17 -33.22
C PRO A 407 21.72 5.14 -32.28
N LEU A 408 21.66 4.35 -31.19
CA LEU A 408 22.77 4.28 -30.26
C LEU A 408 23.94 3.45 -30.78
N GLU A 409 23.66 2.37 -31.49
CA GLU A 409 24.72 1.58 -32.09
C GLU A 409 25.42 2.36 -33.18
N ASP A 410 24.67 3.07 -34.03
CA ASP A 410 25.23 3.94 -35.04
C ASP A 410 26.08 5.06 -34.45
N ALA A 411 25.59 5.73 -33.42
CA ALA A 411 26.32 6.78 -32.70
C ALA A 411 27.60 6.25 -32.03
N ALA A 412 27.54 5.06 -31.43
CA ALA A 412 28.68 4.43 -30.77
C ALA A 412 29.82 4.04 -31.74
N ARG A 413 29.51 3.74 -33.02
CA ARG A 413 30.51 3.46 -34.04
C ARG A 413 31.44 4.64 -34.32
N ALA A 414 31.01 5.85 -34.00
CA ALA A 414 31.84 7.05 -34.16
C ALA A 414 33.07 7.07 -33.24
N GLU A 415 33.00 6.40 -32.09
CA GLU A 415 34.01 6.46 -31.03
C GLU A 415 34.66 5.12 -30.67
N LEU A 416 33.91 4.02 -30.84
CA LEU A 416 34.46 2.68 -30.62
C LEU A 416 35.20 2.25 -31.88
N GLY A 417 36.37 2.83 -32.20
CA GLY A 417 37.22 2.43 -33.30
C GLY A 417 37.39 0.92 -33.35
N LEU A 418 36.46 0.22 -33.98
CA LEU A 418 36.57 -1.17 -34.34
C LEU A 418 37.61 -1.20 -35.46
N GLU A 419 38.81 -1.57 -35.11
CA GLU A 419 40.05 -1.50 -35.92
C GLU A 419 39.99 -2.16 -37.30
N ASP A 420 38.86 -2.74 -37.73
CA ASP A 420 38.77 -3.55 -38.95
C ASP A 420 37.68 -3.13 -39.95
N VAL A 421 37.05 -2.02 -39.77
CA VAL A 421 36.13 -1.49 -40.78
C VAL A 421 36.61 -0.14 -41.26
N SER A 422 37.23 -0.15 -42.47
CA SER A 422 37.49 1.03 -43.20
C SER A 422 36.28 1.97 -43.22
N LEU A 423 36.25 2.90 -42.21
CA LEU A 423 35.71 4.22 -42.34
C LEU A 423 34.28 4.37 -42.90
N SER A 424 33.29 3.85 -42.24
CA SER A 424 31.99 4.48 -42.37
C SER A 424 31.71 5.28 -41.09
N LYS A 425 31.89 6.60 -41.15
CA LYS A 425 31.35 7.53 -40.17
C LYS A 425 29.91 7.13 -39.86
N SER A 426 29.49 7.24 -38.61
CA SER A 426 28.09 7.10 -38.22
C SER A 426 27.16 7.78 -39.23
N LEU A 427 26.09 7.13 -39.68
CA LEU A 427 25.10 7.71 -40.59
C LEU A 427 24.48 8.98 -39.96
N LEU A 428 24.23 8.97 -38.66
CA LEU A 428 23.73 10.14 -37.94
C LEU A 428 24.72 11.30 -37.90
N GLN A 429 26.02 11.01 -37.78
CA GLN A 429 27.06 12.03 -37.89
C GLN A 429 27.18 12.61 -39.32
N GLN A 430 27.15 11.75 -40.34
CA GLN A 430 27.14 12.18 -41.72
C GLN A 430 25.94 13.04 -42.07
N ALA A 431 24.78 12.75 -41.49
CA ALA A 431 23.58 13.52 -41.68
C ALA A 431 23.55 14.83 -40.82
N GLY A 432 24.58 15.09 -39.98
CA GLY A 432 24.61 16.21 -39.06
C GLY A 432 23.51 16.14 -37.99
N ALA A 433 22.97 14.94 -37.74
CA ALA A 433 21.89 14.72 -36.79
C ALA A 433 22.38 14.39 -35.38
N LEU A 434 23.59 13.84 -35.23
CA LEU A 434 24.20 13.53 -33.93
C LEU A 434 24.75 14.78 -33.29
N VAL A 435 24.21 15.13 -32.10
CA VAL A 435 24.61 16.32 -31.35
C VAL A 435 25.71 15.97 -30.34
N ASN A 436 25.47 14.97 -29.51
CA ASN A 436 26.46 14.46 -28.57
C ASN A 436 26.30 12.96 -28.31
N LEU A 437 27.37 12.35 -27.80
CA LEU A 437 27.42 11.00 -27.30
C LEU A 437 28.05 11.03 -25.90
N GLN A 438 27.41 10.41 -24.93
CA GLN A 438 27.92 10.32 -23.57
C GLN A 438 27.98 8.86 -23.09
N SER A 439 29.13 8.45 -22.64
CA SER A 439 29.37 7.17 -21.96
C SER A 439 29.61 7.45 -20.47
N SER A 440 28.94 6.69 -19.60
CA SER A 440 29.13 6.84 -18.15
C SER A 440 29.19 5.49 -17.48
N SER A 441 30.14 5.36 -16.56
CA SER A 441 30.27 4.23 -15.64
C SER A 441 30.32 4.79 -14.21
N SER A 442 29.52 4.22 -13.31
CA SER A 442 29.54 4.64 -11.90
C SER A 442 29.42 3.47 -10.94
N ILE A 443 30.14 3.57 -9.85
CA ILE A 443 30.06 2.64 -8.73
C ILE A 443 29.71 3.46 -7.49
N SER A 444 28.77 3.01 -6.73
CA SER A 444 28.36 3.69 -5.51
C SER A 444 28.18 2.72 -4.35
N TYR A 445 28.53 3.18 -3.18
CA TYR A 445 28.31 2.49 -1.91
C TYR A 445 27.70 3.46 -0.90
N SER A 446 26.72 2.99 -0.14
CA SER A 446 26.07 3.83 0.87
C SER A 446 25.66 3.00 2.08
N GLU A 447 25.98 3.49 3.27
CA GLU A 447 25.47 3.00 4.53
C GLU A 447 24.59 4.06 5.17
N SER A 448 23.43 3.66 5.66
CA SER A 448 22.50 4.58 6.33
C SER A 448 21.92 3.96 7.60
N GLU A 449 21.84 4.77 8.63
CA GLU A 449 21.26 4.47 9.92
C GLU A 449 20.16 5.51 10.20
N ASN A 450 18.96 5.05 10.48
CA ASN A 450 17.84 5.91 10.82
C ASN A 450 17.18 5.43 12.10
N LEU A 451 17.16 6.28 13.11
CA LEU A 451 16.50 6.07 14.39
C LEU A 451 15.34 7.05 14.51
N ARG A 452 14.18 6.58 14.93
CA ARG A 452 13.01 7.43 15.20
C ARG A 452 12.37 6.99 16.51
N GLY A 453 11.88 7.95 17.28
CA GLY A 453 11.11 7.70 18.49
C GLY A 453 9.95 8.66 18.62
N MET A 454 8.82 8.15 19.09
CA MET A 454 7.66 8.96 19.43
C MET A 454 7.16 8.56 20.81
N LEU A 455 6.94 9.55 21.68
CA LEU A 455 6.29 9.40 22.97
C LEU A 455 5.06 10.32 22.99
N GLN A 456 3.88 9.75 23.25
CA GLN A 456 2.64 10.50 23.35
C GLN A 456 1.93 10.20 24.66
N TYR A 457 1.54 11.24 25.35
CA TYR A 457 0.72 11.20 26.54
C TYR A 457 -0.62 11.87 26.28
N ASN A 458 -1.71 11.15 26.48
CA ASN A 458 -3.07 11.66 26.36
C ASN A 458 -3.79 11.55 27.70
N ARG A 459 -4.46 12.61 28.11
CA ARG A 459 -5.29 12.59 29.30
C ARG A 459 -6.63 13.26 29.05
N ARG A 460 -7.69 12.55 29.34
CA ARG A 460 -9.03 13.10 29.41
C ARG A 460 -9.21 13.79 30.77
N LEU A 461 -9.60 15.06 30.75
CA LEU A 461 -9.73 15.90 31.93
C LEU A 461 -11.18 15.98 32.43
N SER A 462 -12.17 15.67 31.58
CA SER A 462 -13.56 15.64 31.93
C SER A 462 -14.38 14.64 31.12
N ALA A 463 -15.52 14.21 31.65
CA ALA A 463 -16.47 13.35 30.95
C ALA A 463 -17.05 14.00 29.67
N MET A 464 -17.08 15.33 29.60
CA MET A 464 -17.56 16.07 28.42
C MET A 464 -16.56 16.11 27.25
N GLY A 465 -15.39 15.51 27.40
CA GLY A 465 -14.40 15.39 26.33
C GLY A 465 -13.26 16.42 26.38
N ARG A 466 -13.14 17.23 27.47
CA ARG A 466 -11.95 18.05 27.71
C ARG A 466 -10.73 17.15 27.81
N ASN A 467 -9.69 17.44 27.04
CA ASN A 467 -8.50 16.60 27.01
C ASN A 467 -7.23 17.40 26.69
N ILE A 468 -6.11 16.84 27.11
CA ILE A 468 -4.77 17.33 26.78
C ILE A 468 -3.97 16.19 26.16
N THR A 469 -3.22 16.52 25.11
CA THR A 469 -2.27 15.61 24.48
C THR A 469 -0.91 16.30 24.43
N VAL A 470 0.12 15.58 24.88
CA VAL A 470 1.52 15.99 24.72
C VAL A 470 2.22 14.89 23.91
N ARG A 471 2.89 15.27 22.82
CA ARG A 471 3.61 14.34 21.97
C ARG A 471 5.01 14.88 21.68
N THR A 472 6.00 14.00 21.84
CA THR A 472 7.39 14.27 21.48
C THR A 472 7.79 13.29 20.38
N ASP A 473 8.35 13.82 19.30
CA ASP A 473 8.95 13.02 18.25
C ASP A 473 10.44 13.38 18.15
N ALA A 474 11.29 12.37 18.01
CA ALA A 474 12.72 12.53 17.77
C ALA A 474 13.16 11.64 16.61
N SER A 475 14.06 12.13 15.78
CA SER A 475 14.68 11.35 14.72
C SER A 475 16.16 11.68 14.58
N TYR A 476 16.94 10.66 14.26
CA TYR A 476 18.35 10.76 13.91
C TYR A 476 18.59 9.95 12.64
N GLY A 477 19.32 10.51 11.69
CA GLY A 477 19.73 9.86 10.46
C GLY A 477 21.20 10.15 10.19
N LYS A 478 21.93 9.08 9.87
CA LYS A 478 23.31 9.10 9.42
C LYS A 478 23.36 8.39 8.08
N THR A 479 24.03 8.98 7.10
CA THR A 479 24.31 8.34 5.82
C THR A 479 25.75 8.64 5.44
N ASP A 480 26.52 7.61 5.17
CA ASP A 480 27.85 7.70 4.61
C ASP A 480 27.77 7.09 3.20
N ALA A 481 27.95 7.94 2.18
CA ALA A 481 27.84 7.55 0.79
C ALA A 481 29.14 7.89 0.04
N ASN A 482 29.56 6.95 -0.80
CA ASN A 482 30.73 7.10 -1.65
C ASN A 482 30.33 6.74 -3.08
N SER A 483 30.85 7.49 -4.06
CA SER A 483 30.59 7.21 -5.47
C SER A 483 31.77 7.56 -6.34
N LEU A 484 32.17 6.62 -7.20
CA LEU A 484 33.09 6.85 -8.28
C LEU A 484 32.29 6.97 -9.58
N SER A 485 32.53 7.99 -10.37
CA SER A 485 31.87 8.24 -11.65
C SER A 485 32.90 8.59 -12.72
N LEU A 486 32.84 7.86 -13.82
CA LEU A 486 33.63 8.09 -15.02
C LEU A 486 32.67 8.41 -16.15
N THR A 487 32.75 9.62 -16.70
CA THR A 487 31.89 10.08 -17.76
C THR A 487 32.72 10.70 -18.87
N ASN A 488 32.53 10.24 -20.10
CA ASN A 488 33.09 10.79 -21.33
C ASN A 488 31.95 11.35 -22.16
N ALA A 489 32.10 12.54 -22.66
CA ALA A 489 31.13 13.19 -23.52
C ALA A 489 31.80 13.78 -24.75
N TYR A 490 31.24 13.49 -25.91
CA TYR A 490 31.68 13.92 -27.23
C TYR A 490 30.60 14.78 -27.87
N MET A 491 30.99 15.90 -28.41
CA MET A 491 30.12 16.92 -29.05
C MET A 491 30.46 17.07 -30.52
N TYR A 492 29.55 16.75 -31.42
CA TYR A 492 29.79 16.64 -32.82
C TYR A 492 29.45 17.91 -33.64
N LEU A 493 28.71 18.85 -33.02
CA LEU A 493 28.28 20.08 -33.70
C LEU A 493 29.02 21.33 -33.19
N VAL A 494 29.99 21.15 -32.30
CA VAL A 494 30.82 22.22 -31.79
C VAL A 494 31.94 22.53 -32.79
N ASP A 495 32.15 23.81 -33.10
CA ASP A 495 33.19 24.27 -34.00
C ASP A 495 34.47 24.62 -33.21
N VAL A 496 35.36 23.65 -33.06
CA VAL A 496 36.66 23.78 -32.35
C VAL A 496 37.61 24.73 -33.06
N ALA A 497 37.45 25.02 -34.39
CA ALA A 497 38.35 25.86 -35.17
C ALA A 497 38.31 27.32 -34.74
N ASN A 498 37.29 27.78 -34.03
CA ASN A 498 37.16 29.14 -33.51
C ASN A 498 37.70 29.38 -32.08
N GLY A 499 38.36 28.39 -31.46
CA GLY A 499 39.34 28.58 -30.37
C GLY A 499 38.82 28.68 -28.97
N ASN A 500 37.51 28.50 -28.67
CA ASN A 500 36.95 28.59 -27.31
C ASN A 500 36.09 27.40 -26.88
N GLU A 501 35.90 26.41 -27.73
CA GLU A 501 35.00 25.28 -27.43
C GLU A 501 35.75 23.96 -27.60
N THR A 502 35.56 23.03 -26.69
CA THR A 502 36.09 21.66 -26.77
C THR A 502 35.00 20.70 -27.21
N ASP A 503 35.34 19.78 -28.10
CA ASP A 503 34.46 18.73 -28.64
C ASP A 503 34.39 17.50 -27.74
N HIS A 504 35.25 17.43 -26.73
CA HIS A 504 35.32 16.31 -25.82
C HIS A 504 35.65 16.78 -24.41
N TYR A 505 35.00 16.21 -23.40
CA TYR A 505 35.35 16.38 -22.01
C TYR A 505 35.16 15.10 -21.19
N ASN A 506 36.01 14.93 -20.22
CA ASN A 506 36.00 13.85 -19.27
C ASN A 506 35.65 14.37 -17.89
N THR A 507 34.77 13.65 -17.22
CA THR A 507 34.44 13.90 -15.81
C THR A 507 34.66 12.63 -15.03
N TYR A 508 35.82 12.55 -14.37
CA TYR A 508 36.21 11.40 -13.56
C TYR A 508 36.30 11.85 -12.11
N ARG A 509 35.35 11.41 -11.27
CA ARG A 509 35.18 11.93 -9.92
C ARG A 509 34.91 10.83 -8.91
N TYR A 510 35.55 10.96 -7.76
CA TYR A 510 35.21 10.22 -6.59
C TYR A 510 34.63 11.18 -5.55
N ASN A 511 33.46 10.85 -5.00
CA ASN A 511 32.78 11.67 -4.02
C ASN A 511 32.61 10.88 -2.71
N VAL A 512 32.96 11.52 -1.61
CA VAL A 512 32.67 11.07 -0.24
C VAL A 512 31.66 12.01 0.36
N THR A 513 30.48 11.50 0.74
CA THR A 513 29.34 12.35 1.12
C THR A 513 28.72 11.90 2.45
N PRO A 514 29.35 12.25 3.60
CA PRO A 514 28.73 12.03 4.89
C PRO A 514 27.57 13.01 5.11
N THR A 515 26.43 12.48 5.53
CA THR A 515 25.23 13.24 5.85
C THR A 515 24.75 12.93 7.25
N ARG A 516 24.41 13.94 8.03
CA ARG A 516 23.88 13.83 9.38
C ARG A 516 22.60 14.67 9.49
N ASN A 517 21.51 14.02 9.92
CA ASN A 517 20.22 14.67 10.10
C ASN A 517 19.66 14.34 11.46
N TYR A 518 19.14 15.33 12.17
CA TYR A 518 18.33 15.06 13.35
C TYR A 518 17.19 16.07 13.49
N SER A 519 16.11 15.60 14.07
CA SER A 519 15.01 16.50 14.40
C SER A 519 14.34 16.09 15.71
N TYR A 520 13.83 17.05 16.43
CA TYR A 520 12.94 16.83 17.57
C TYR A 520 11.76 17.80 17.49
N SER A 521 10.63 17.33 17.97
CA SER A 521 9.42 18.16 18.05
C SER A 521 8.65 17.89 19.34
N LEU A 522 7.99 18.93 19.84
CA LEU A 522 7.09 18.88 20.97
C LEU A 522 5.75 19.47 20.53
N LEU A 523 4.71 18.67 20.58
CA LEU A 523 3.32 19.04 20.32
C LEU A 523 2.54 19.05 21.62
N ALA A 524 1.85 20.13 21.91
CA ALA A 524 0.82 20.22 22.95
C ALA A 524 -0.52 20.57 22.29
N THR A 525 -1.56 19.79 22.58
CA THR A 525 -2.91 19.99 22.06
C THR A 525 -3.89 20.02 23.24
N TYR A 526 -4.73 21.03 23.30
CA TYR A 526 -5.80 21.17 24.27
C TYR A 526 -7.14 21.26 23.55
N SER A 527 -8.13 20.49 24.02
CA SER A 527 -9.48 20.49 23.47
C SER A 527 -10.47 20.87 24.56
N GLU A 528 -11.21 21.95 24.35
CA GLU A 528 -12.23 22.48 25.22
C GLU A 528 -13.61 22.22 24.65
N PRO A 529 -14.52 21.51 25.35
CA PRO A 529 -15.92 21.43 24.99
C PRO A 529 -16.63 22.77 25.29
N LEU A 530 -17.07 23.46 24.21
CA LEU A 530 -17.79 24.73 24.33
C LEU A 530 -19.28 24.47 24.60
N TRP A 531 -19.87 23.54 23.84
CA TRP A 531 -21.27 23.11 23.93
C TRP A 531 -21.37 21.61 23.74
N ARG A 532 -22.57 21.07 23.85
CA ARG A 532 -22.80 19.64 23.59
C ARG A 532 -22.25 19.24 22.24
N ALA A 533 -21.23 18.33 22.26
CA ALA A 533 -20.57 17.79 21.09
C ALA A 533 -20.03 18.87 20.13
N THR A 534 -19.52 19.98 20.71
CA THR A 534 -18.82 21.07 20.00
C THR A 534 -17.55 21.39 20.73
N PHE A 535 -16.42 21.39 20.02
CA PHE A 535 -15.09 21.50 20.61
C PHE A 535 -14.27 22.61 19.94
N LEU A 536 -13.55 23.37 20.76
CA LEU A 536 -12.48 24.23 20.33
C LEU A 536 -11.17 23.53 20.64
N GLN A 537 -10.33 23.35 19.63
CA GLN A 537 -9.01 22.73 19.77
C GLN A 537 -7.93 23.76 19.48
N LEU A 538 -7.02 23.88 20.41
CA LEU A 538 -5.79 24.66 20.33
C LEU A 538 -4.62 23.71 20.27
N SER A 539 -3.71 23.88 19.32
CA SER A 539 -2.48 23.08 19.21
C SER A 539 -1.30 24.00 19.00
N TYR A 540 -0.23 23.70 19.69
CA TYR A 540 1.07 24.31 19.47
C TYR A 540 2.11 23.20 19.29
N LYS A 541 2.90 23.30 18.22
CA LYS A 541 4.00 22.39 17.96
C LYS A 541 5.26 23.20 17.66
N PHE A 542 6.31 22.86 18.35
CA PHE A 542 7.66 23.30 18.04
C PHE A 542 8.41 22.16 17.36
N THR A 543 9.13 22.45 16.29
CA THR A 543 10.00 21.48 15.61
C THR A 543 11.34 22.12 15.30
N TYR A 544 12.42 21.49 15.73
CA TYR A 544 13.78 21.79 15.28
C TYR A 544 14.25 20.71 14.32
N LYS A 545 14.84 21.13 13.20
CA LYS A 545 15.45 20.22 12.21
C LYS A 545 16.87 20.70 11.92
N TYR A 546 17.78 19.75 11.91
CA TYR A 546 19.17 19.92 11.54
C TYR A 546 19.51 18.96 10.41
N SER A 547 20.25 19.47 9.42
CA SER A 547 20.83 18.67 8.35
C SER A 547 22.21 19.20 8.02
N LYS A 548 23.20 18.32 7.96
CA LYS A 548 24.55 18.63 7.52
C LYS A 548 24.95 17.62 6.45
N THR A 549 25.45 18.12 5.34
CA THR A 549 26.07 17.31 4.28
C THR A 549 27.43 17.91 3.95
N ASP A 550 28.46 17.07 3.90
CA ASP A 550 29.84 17.47 3.68
C ASP A 550 30.42 16.58 2.58
N ARG A 551 30.31 17.05 1.33
CA ARG A 551 30.78 16.28 0.19
C ARG A 551 32.19 16.69 -0.17
N SER A 552 33.13 15.79 -0.04
CA SER A 552 34.47 15.88 -0.60
C SER A 552 34.51 15.27 -1.99
N THR A 553 34.98 16.00 -2.97
CA THR A 553 35.14 15.55 -4.36
C THR A 553 36.62 15.43 -4.67
N TYR A 554 36.99 14.32 -5.29
CA TYR A 554 38.33 14.06 -5.80
C TYR A 554 38.23 13.93 -7.31
N ASN A 555 39.05 14.66 -8.04
CA ASN A 555 38.99 14.82 -9.50
C ASN A 555 40.15 14.08 -10.16
N PHE A 556 39.82 13.17 -11.07
CA PHE A 556 40.75 12.37 -11.86
C PHE A 556 40.71 12.71 -13.34
N SER A 557 40.27 13.93 -13.70
CA SER A 557 40.12 14.34 -15.12
C SER A 557 41.43 14.37 -15.88
N ASP A 558 42.57 14.38 -15.19
CA ASP A 558 43.89 14.31 -15.81
C ASP A 558 44.35 12.88 -16.15
N PHE A 559 43.51 11.87 -15.88
CA PHE A 559 43.80 10.51 -16.31
C PHE A 559 43.80 10.44 -17.83
N SER A 560 44.80 9.73 -18.38
CA SER A 560 44.79 9.37 -19.77
C SER A 560 43.61 8.43 -20.08
N ASP A 561 43.20 8.38 -21.33
CA ASP A 561 42.16 7.44 -21.79
C ASP A 561 42.54 5.99 -21.49
N GLU A 562 43.82 5.62 -21.55
CA GLU A 562 44.31 4.29 -21.18
C GLU A 562 44.06 3.98 -19.70
N GLU A 563 44.33 4.91 -18.79
CA GLU A 563 44.08 4.77 -17.34
C GLU A 563 42.59 4.70 -17.05
N ALA A 564 41.80 5.55 -17.70
CA ALA A 564 40.34 5.54 -17.56
C ALA A 564 39.72 4.22 -18.03
N ASN A 565 40.21 3.68 -19.17
CA ASN A 565 39.79 2.39 -19.70
C ASN A 565 40.23 1.23 -18.82
N GLN A 566 41.41 1.30 -18.22
CA GLN A 566 41.88 0.31 -17.27
C GLN A 566 40.94 0.29 -16.05
N TRP A 567 40.56 1.44 -15.53
CA TRP A 567 39.60 1.55 -14.43
C TRP A 567 38.21 1.02 -14.81
N ALA A 568 37.71 1.37 -15.98
CA ALA A 568 36.42 0.91 -16.47
C ALA A 568 36.38 -0.62 -16.70
N SER A 569 37.54 -1.25 -16.97
CA SER A 569 37.66 -2.71 -17.16
C SER A 569 37.70 -3.50 -15.86
N ILE A 570 37.99 -2.86 -14.73
CA ILE A 570 38.01 -3.54 -13.43
C ILE A 570 36.59 -4.04 -13.12
N THR A 571 36.43 -5.35 -12.95
CA THR A 571 35.15 -5.94 -12.57
C THR A 571 34.84 -5.53 -11.13
N PRO A 572 33.78 -4.76 -10.88
CA PRO A 572 33.46 -4.34 -9.53
C PRO A 572 33.00 -5.54 -8.72
N GLU A 573 33.68 -5.80 -7.62
CA GLU A 573 33.16 -6.64 -6.58
C GLU A 573 32.27 -5.81 -5.68
N TYR A 574 31.16 -6.38 -5.26
CA TYR A 574 30.34 -5.75 -4.24
C TYR A 574 31.17 -5.49 -2.98
N ARG A 575 31.20 -4.23 -2.51
CA ARG A 575 32.07 -3.71 -1.47
C ARG A 575 33.56 -3.67 -1.82
N GLY A 576 33.93 -4.02 -3.05
CA GLY A 576 35.30 -4.02 -3.53
C GLY A 576 35.72 -2.72 -4.21
N TRP A 577 34.84 -1.71 -4.29
CA TRP A 577 35.12 -0.44 -4.97
C TRP A 577 36.34 0.31 -4.35
N GLY A 578 36.71 0.06 -3.10
CA GLY A 578 37.97 0.53 -2.51
C GLY A 578 39.23 0.02 -3.23
N ASN A 579 39.10 -1.08 -3.96
CA ASN A 579 40.23 -1.62 -4.75
C ASN A 579 40.63 -0.66 -5.89
N TYR A 580 39.69 0.16 -6.40
CA TYR A 580 40.01 1.18 -7.40
C TYR A 580 40.95 2.25 -6.83
N LEU A 581 40.72 2.67 -5.59
CA LEU A 581 41.57 3.66 -4.93
C LEU A 581 42.99 3.13 -4.66
N GLY A 582 43.14 1.81 -4.53
CA GLY A 582 44.45 1.18 -4.37
C GLY A 582 45.35 1.18 -5.63
N THR A 583 44.80 1.51 -6.78
CA THR A 583 45.49 1.62 -8.08
C THR A 583 45.89 3.05 -8.42
N LEU A 584 45.59 4.04 -7.58
CA LEU A 584 45.99 5.43 -7.78
C LEU A 584 47.52 5.56 -7.76
N ARG A 585 48.07 6.45 -8.61
CA ARG A 585 49.51 6.78 -8.66
C ARG A 585 49.97 7.62 -7.47
N SER A 586 49.10 8.47 -6.98
CA SER A 586 49.34 9.38 -5.87
C SER A 586 48.33 9.14 -4.75
N PRO A 587 48.63 9.56 -3.51
CA PRO A 587 47.65 9.55 -2.42
C PRO A 587 46.36 10.28 -2.80
N LEU A 588 45.23 9.79 -2.31
CA LEU A 588 43.90 10.33 -2.67
C LEU A 588 43.78 11.86 -2.43
N ASP A 589 44.42 12.37 -1.37
CA ASP A 589 44.37 13.79 -1.00
C ASP A 589 44.94 14.74 -2.07
N GLU A 590 45.86 14.24 -2.95
CA GLU A 590 46.39 15.03 -4.06
C GLU A 590 45.36 15.33 -5.16
N TYR A 591 44.31 14.50 -5.25
CA TYR A 591 43.23 14.68 -6.21
C TYR A 591 42.07 15.51 -5.67
N PHE A 592 42.21 16.05 -4.43
CA PHE A 592 41.12 16.81 -3.80
C PHE A 592 40.80 18.09 -4.58
N ASP A 593 39.50 18.20 -4.97
CA ASP A 593 38.98 19.34 -5.69
C ASP A 593 38.06 20.17 -4.78
N SER A 594 38.59 21.27 -4.31
CA SER A 594 37.89 22.22 -3.42
C SER A 594 36.69 22.86 -4.11
N ASP A 595 36.79 23.15 -5.42
CA ASP A 595 35.75 23.86 -6.16
C ASP A 595 34.55 22.97 -6.42
N GLN A 596 34.75 21.67 -6.57
CA GLN A 596 33.68 20.69 -6.72
C GLN A 596 33.19 20.12 -5.39
N SER A 597 33.88 20.36 -4.31
CA SER A 597 33.47 19.97 -2.97
C SER A 597 32.34 20.86 -2.46
N ARG A 598 31.42 20.29 -1.68
CA ARG A 598 30.24 21.01 -1.20
C ARG A 598 30.01 20.79 0.26
N PHE A 599 29.87 21.88 1.00
CA PHE A 599 29.39 21.83 2.37
C PHE A 599 27.99 22.47 2.44
N SER A 600 27.08 21.85 3.20
CA SER A 600 25.79 22.47 3.53
C SER A 600 25.39 22.15 4.96
N GLU A 601 24.99 23.18 5.68
CA GLU A 601 24.39 23.07 7.01
C GLU A 601 23.06 23.81 7.03
N TYR A 602 22.01 23.11 7.49
CA TYR A 602 20.66 23.64 7.55
C TYR A 602 20.08 23.48 8.95
N LYS A 603 19.67 24.58 9.57
CA LYS A 603 18.98 24.63 10.86
C LYS A 603 17.62 25.26 10.66
N ASN A 604 16.55 24.58 11.05
CA ASN A 604 15.19 25.05 10.86
C ASN A 604 14.40 24.99 12.15
N TYR A 605 13.88 26.15 12.57
CA TYR A 605 13.03 26.34 13.75
C TYR A 605 11.61 26.62 13.26
N ILE A 606 10.68 25.69 13.53
CA ILE A 606 9.32 25.72 13.05
C ILE A 606 8.37 25.78 14.23
N HIS A 607 7.50 26.80 14.26
CA HIS A 607 6.42 26.94 15.21
C HIS A 607 5.08 26.75 14.48
N GLU A 608 4.25 25.85 14.92
CA GLU A 608 2.92 25.58 14.34
C GLU A 608 1.87 25.92 15.39
N MET A 609 1.01 26.90 15.09
CA MET A 609 -0.10 27.31 15.92
C MET A 609 -1.39 27.00 15.17
N GLN A 610 -2.19 26.10 15.69
CA GLN A 610 -3.42 25.65 15.04
C GLN A 610 -4.64 25.92 15.92
N LEU A 611 -5.65 26.51 15.33
CA LEU A 611 -6.99 26.68 15.91
C LEU A 611 -7.99 25.93 15.06
N MET A 612 -8.77 25.02 15.71
CA MET A 612 -9.78 24.21 15.05
C MET A 612 -11.11 24.28 15.84
N MET A 613 -12.20 24.44 15.10
CA MET A 613 -13.56 24.30 15.62
C MET A 613 -14.18 23.01 15.09
N ARG A 614 -14.79 22.20 15.96
CA ARG A 614 -15.35 20.89 15.60
C ARG A 614 -16.78 20.73 16.11
N PHE A 615 -17.67 20.34 15.20
CA PHE A 615 -19.07 20.04 15.47
C PHE A 615 -19.31 18.55 15.17
N ILE A 616 -19.68 17.77 16.18
CA ILE A 616 -19.96 16.34 16.04
C ILE A 616 -21.46 16.14 16.27
N ARG A 617 -22.18 15.77 15.21
CA ARG A 617 -23.63 15.56 15.23
C ARG A 617 -23.96 14.16 14.69
N PRO A 618 -25.12 13.58 15.05
CA PRO A 618 -25.48 12.25 14.55
C PRO A 618 -25.49 12.14 13.01
N LYS A 619 -25.90 13.19 12.31
CA LYS A 619 -25.97 13.21 10.85
C LYS A 619 -24.76 13.86 10.18
N TYR A 620 -24.00 14.70 10.88
CA TYR A 620 -22.84 15.37 10.27
C TYR A 620 -21.72 15.62 11.27
N ASN A 621 -20.50 15.59 10.77
CA ASN A 621 -19.32 16.12 11.44
C ASN A 621 -18.78 17.27 10.59
N LEU A 622 -18.50 18.41 11.21
CA LEU A 622 -17.87 19.55 10.56
C LEU A 622 -16.67 19.99 11.41
N SER A 623 -15.52 20.04 10.80
CA SER A 623 -14.31 20.60 11.38
C SER A 623 -13.73 21.66 10.45
N PHE A 624 -13.43 22.83 10.97
CA PHE A 624 -12.72 23.87 10.21
C PHE A 624 -11.76 24.62 11.09
N GLY A 625 -10.73 25.16 10.50
CA GLY A 625 -9.71 25.88 11.20
C GLY A 625 -8.58 26.34 10.33
N ALA A 626 -7.56 26.88 10.98
CA ALA A 626 -6.36 27.35 10.31
C ALA A 626 -5.13 27.09 11.17
N MET A 627 -4.01 26.93 10.49
CA MET A 627 -2.68 26.83 11.08
C MET A 627 -1.81 27.98 10.57
N LEU A 628 -1.16 28.66 11.49
CA LEU A 628 -0.05 29.58 11.22
C LEU A 628 1.26 28.86 11.56
N GLN A 629 2.22 28.95 10.68
CA GLN A 629 3.51 28.29 10.82
C GLN A 629 4.66 29.27 10.56
N PRO A 630 5.02 30.12 11.56
CA PRO A 630 6.27 30.88 11.52
C PRO A 630 7.47 29.94 11.54
N GLN A 631 8.42 30.21 10.68
CA GLN A 631 9.61 29.40 10.50
C GLN A 631 10.82 30.28 10.29
N ARG A 632 11.92 29.97 10.99
CA ARG A 632 13.26 30.55 10.77
C ARG A 632 14.19 29.46 10.31
N SER A 633 14.83 29.68 9.16
CA SER A 633 15.78 28.74 8.55
C SER A 633 17.13 29.43 8.43
N ASN A 634 18.16 28.83 9.00
CA ASN A 634 19.56 29.26 8.84
C ASN A 634 20.23 28.23 7.92
N PHE A 635 20.93 28.71 6.93
CA PHE A 635 21.57 27.90 5.91
C PHE A 635 22.99 28.39 5.67
N ILE A 636 23.94 27.50 5.73
CA ILE A 636 25.36 27.73 5.37
C ILE A 636 25.64 26.83 4.18
N TYR A 637 26.29 27.38 3.17
CA TYR A 637 26.62 26.67 1.96
C TYR A 637 27.96 27.12 1.41
N ASP A 638 28.86 26.14 1.22
CA ASP A 638 30.15 26.34 0.60
C ASP A 638 30.24 25.56 -0.70
N TYR A 639 30.53 26.27 -1.79
CA TYR A 639 30.67 25.63 -3.11
C TYR A 639 31.37 26.60 -4.08
N MET A 640 32.26 26.08 -4.93
CA MET A 640 33.02 26.86 -5.93
C MET A 640 33.72 28.08 -5.34
N GLY A 641 34.36 27.93 -4.17
CA GLY A 641 35.04 29.02 -3.46
C GLY A 641 34.11 30.09 -2.86
N GLN A 642 32.81 29.94 -2.98
CA GLN A 642 31.82 30.83 -2.40
C GLN A 642 31.35 30.32 -1.05
N HIS A 643 31.38 31.20 -0.03
CA HIS A 643 30.78 30.92 1.27
C HIS A 643 29.50 31.74 1.42
N ILE A 644 28.39 31.10 1.60
CA ILE A 644 27.09 31.75 1.75
C ILE A 644 26.46 31.36 3.08
N GLU A 645 26.22 32.37 3.90
CA GLU A 645 25.41 32.23 5.11
C GLU A 645 24.13 33.05 4.96
N THR A 646 22.99 32.43 5.08
CA THR A 646 21.71 33.12 4.92
C THR A 646 20.69 32.70 5.95
N THR A 647 19.87 33.63 6.39
CA THR A 647 18.74 33.40 7.30
C THR A 647 17.46 33.82 6.63
N ARG A 648 16.47 32.93 6.63
CA ARG A 648 15.16 33.18 6.06
C ARG A 648 14.08 33.05 7.13
N ASN A 649 13.22 34.06 7.23
CA ASN A 649 12.03 34.04 8.08
C ASN A 649 10.80 34.03 7.18
N VAL A 650 9.92 33.06 7.40
CA VAL A 650 8.68 32.91 6.63
C VAL A 650 7.54 32.52 7.54
N THR A 651 6.31 32.87 7.17
CA THR A 651 5.11 32.45 7.86
C THR A 651 4.18 31.78 6.86
N ASN A 652 3.94 30.48 7.05
CA ASN A 652 3.03 29.73 6.22
C ASN A 652 1.62 29.77 6.84
N PHE A 653 0.60 29.72 5.98
CA PHE A 653 -0.79 29.68 6.36
C PHE A 653 -1.47 28.46 5.74
N SER A 654 -2.20 27.70 6.53
CA SER A 654 -2.85 26.46 6.07
C SER A 654 -4.26 26.38 6.61
N PRO A 655 -5.28 26.81 5.85
CA PRO A 655 -6.68 26.65 6.19
C PRO A 655 -7.13 25.21 5.91
N THR A 656 -8.01 24.68 6.76
CA THR A 656 -8.56 23.34 6.63
C THR A 656 -10.06 23.33 6.87
N LEU A 657 -10.76 22.46 6.14
CA LEU A 657 -12.18 22.16 6.35
C LEU A 657 -12.40 20.67 6.08
N ASP A 658 -13.05 19.98 7.01
CA ASP A 658 -13.52 18.61 6.84
C ASP A 658 -15.01 18.57 7.18
N PHE A 659 -15.82 18.14 6.22
CA PHE A 659 -17.26 18.01 6.37
C PHE A 659 -17.67 16.60 5.97
N ARG A 660 -18.31 15.88 6.90
CA ARG A 660 -18.91 14.57 6.67
C ARG A 660 -20.40 14.63 6.92
N TYR A 661 -21.19 14.15 5.98
CA TYR A 661 -22.64 14.04 6.12
C TYR A 661 -23.09 12.60 5.91
N ARG A 662 -23.86 12.05 6.84
CA ARG A 662 -24.42 10.70 6.79
C ARG A 662 -25.87 10.77 6.37
N PHE A 663 -26.18 10.37 5.12
CA PHE A 663 -27.55 10.24 4.63
C PHE A 663 -28.26 9.07 5.31
N SER A 664 -27.53 7.95 5.49
CA SER A 664 -27.96 6.74 6.18
C SER A 664 -26.76 6.02 6.81
N LYS A 665 -26.96 4.86 7.45
CA LYS A 665 -25.88 4.00 7.96
C LYS A 665 -24.97 3.47 6.84
N VAL A 666 -25.42 3.47 5.61
CA VAL A 666 -24.76 2.90 4.44
C VAL A 666 -24.54 3.92 3.32
N SER A 667 -24.78 5.19 3.60
CA SER A 667 -24.59 6.27 2.63
C SER A 667 -24.02 7.50 3.30
N ASN A 668 -22.85 7.94 2.85
CA ASN A 668 -22.18 9.13 3.37
C ASN A 668 -21.50 9.96 2.28
N LEU A 669 -21.38 11.25 2.55
CA LEU A 669 -20.63 12.22 1.76
C LEU A 669 -19.56 12.83 2.65
N ARG A 670 -18.33 12.90 2.16
CA ARG A 670 -17.24 13.62 2.80
C ARG A 670 -16.65 14.66 1.85
N VAL A 671 -16.49 15.86 2.32
CA VAL A 671 -15.81 16.96 1.61
C VAL A 671 -14.65 17.42 2.48
N ASN A 672 -13.46 17.43 1.92
CA ASN A 672 -12.26 17.90 2.61
C ASN A 672 -11.56 18.96 1.75
N TYR A 673 -11.19 20.07 2.39
CA TYR A 673 -10.36 21.10 1.81
C TYR A 673 -9.15 21.34 2.68
N ARG A 674 -7.98 21.46 2.04
CA ARG A 674 -6.72 21.83 2.70
C ARG A 674 -5.92 22.77 1.81
N GLY A 675 -5.60 23.95 2.34
CA GLY A 675 -4.61 24.84 1.77
C GLY A 675 -3.23 24.55 2.37
N THR A 676 -2.19 24.46 1.55
CA THR A 676 -0.81 24.22 2.01
C THR A 676 0.15 25.17 1.32
N THR A 677 1.04 25.78 2.09
CA THR A 677 2.15 26.59 1.58
C THR A 677 3.40 25.70 1.50
N SER A 678 4.13 25.75 0.38
CA SER A 678 5.43 25.10 0.20
C SER A 678 6.48 26.15 -0.13
N GLN A 679 7.60 26.10 0.57
CA GLN A 679 8.74 27.01 0.35
C GLN A 679 9.63 26.44 -0.77
N PRO A 680 10.30 27.32 -1.59
CA PRO A 680 11.40 26.90 -2.45
C PRO A 680 12.51 26.23 -1.64
N SER A 681 13.30 25.38 -2.26
CA SER A 681 14.51 24.86 -1.61
C SER A 681 15.51 25.99 -1.34
N MET A 682 16.35 25.84 -0.33
CA MET A 682 17.37 26.88 -0.05
C MET A 682 18.37 26.98 -1.19
N THR A 683 18.72 25.86 -1.82
CA THR A 683 19.63 25.83 -2.98
C THR A 683 19.06 26.56 -4.20
N ASP A 684 17.74 26.44 -4.45
CA ASP A 684 17.10 27.17 -5.55
C ASP A 684 17.08 28.68 -5.35
N LEU A 685 17.24 29.14 -4.12
CA LEU A 685 17.24 30.56 -3.75
C LEU A 685 18.64 31.18 -3.78
N LEU A 686 19.70 30.40 -3.94
CA LEU A 686 21.05 30.91 -4.03
C LEU A 686 21.33 31.46 -5.45
N ASP A 687 22.07 32.55 -5.53
CA ASP A 687 22.53 33.09 -6.82
C ASP A 687 23.82 32.37 -7.24
N ILE A 688 23.69 31.08 -7.50
CA ILE A 688 24.84 30.25 -7.88
C ILE A 688 24.51 29.57 -9.21
N THR A 689 25.52 29.50 -10.08
CA THR A 689 25.53 28.66 -11.27
C THR A 689 26.35 27.41 -11.00
N ASP A 690 25.74 26.25 -11.09
CA ASP A 690 26.41 24.95 -11.03
C ASP A 690 26.60 24.44 -12.46
N ASP A 691 27.80 24.64 -13.00
CA ASP A 691 28.25 24.21 -14.32
C ASP A 691 29.17 22.98 -14.26
N SER A 692 29.18 22.31 -13.13
CA SER A 692 29.97 21.08 -12.91
C SER A 692 29.70 19.97 -13.94
N ASN A 693 28.57 20.03 -14.61
CA ASN A 693 28.25 19.26 -15.78
C ASN A 693 27.86 20.23 -16.91
N PRO A 694 28.73 20.48 -17.90
CA PRO A 694 28.47 21.42 -18.99
C PRO A 694 27.22 21.13 -19.81
N LEU A 695 26.80 19.85 -19.89
CA LEU A 695 25.55 19.46 -20.55
C LEU A 695 24.31 19.63 -19.66
N ASN A 696 24.45 20.01 -18.38
CA ASN A 696 23.33 20.17 -17.49
C ASN A 696 23.61 21.23 -16.41
N ILE A 697 23.67 22.47 -16.82
CA ILE A 697 23.93 23.62 -15.98
C ILE A 697 22.69 23.97 -15.14
N LYS A 698 22.87 24.23 -13.87
CA LYS A 698 21.80 24.65 -12.97
C LYS A 698 22.07 26.03 -12.42
N LYS A 699 21.06 26.91 -12.45
CA LYS A 699 21.09 28.24 -11.87
C LYS A 699 20.06 28.37 -10.77
N GLY A 700 20.39 29.05 -9.69
CA GLY A 700 19.41 29.40 -8.67
C GLY A 700 18.64 30.68 -9.05
N ASN A 701 17.59 30.97 -8.25
CA ASN A 701 16.77 32.18 -8.42
C ASN A 701 16.34 32.74 -7.04
N PRO A 702 17.01 33.76 -6.53
CA PRO A 702 16.66 34.40 -5.25
C PRO A 702 15.25 35.02 -5.24
N GLY A 703 14.66 35.29 -6.40
CA GLY A 703 13.34 35.90 -6.57
C GLY A 703 12.16 34.93 -6.34
N LEU A 704 12.41 33.67 -6.06
CA LEU A 704 11.35 32.65 -5.90
C LEU A 704 10.43 32.94 -4.71
N LYS A 705 9.14 32.87 -4.98
CA LYS A 705 8.06 33.02 -4.01
C LYS A 705 7.54 31.65 -3.56
N PRO A 706 7.02 31.55 -2.32
CA PRO A 706 6.35 30.33 -1.88
C PRO A 706 5.17 29.97 -2.80
N SER A 707 5.00 28.68 -3.02
CA SER A 707 3.81 28.16 -3.69
C SER A 707 2.69 27.87 -2.70
N PHE A 708 1.44 28.05 -3.14
CA PHE A 708 0.25 27.73 -2.35
C PHE A 708 -0.64 26.76 -3.13
N THR A 709 -0.90 25.60 -2.52
CA THR A 709 -1.70 24.55 -3.14
C THR A 709 -3.05 24.43 -2.44
N HIS A 710 -4.11 24.57 -3.21
CA HIS A 710 -5.49 24.27 -2.81
C HIS A 710 -5.81 22.83 -3.17
N ASN A 711 -6.19 22.00 -2.17
CA ASN A 711 -6.62 20.62 -2.37
C ASN A 711 -8.07 20.47 -1.91
N PHE A 712 -8.95 20.08 -2.83
CA PHE A 712 -10.34 19.72 -2.56
C PHE A 712 -10.53 18.24 -2.84
N ARG A 713 -11.14 17.54 -1.90
CA ARG A 713 -11.48 16.12 -2.03
C ARG A 713 -12.95 15.92 -1.71
N LEU A 714 -13.64 15.19 -2.55
CA LEU A 714 -15.00 14.75 -2.32
C LEU A 714 -15.04 13.23 -2.42
N PHE A 715 -15.68 12.61 -1.46
CA PHE A 715 -15.93 11.19 -1.44
C PHE A 715 -17.41 10.95 -1.14
N TYR A 716 -18.07 10.16 -1.97
CA TYR A 716 -19.44 9.72 -1.77
C TYR A 716 -19.53 8.22 -1.91
N ASN A 717 -20.21 7.56 -0.97
CA ASN A 717 -20.50 6.14 -1.07
C ASN A 717 -21.96 5.87 -0.72
N ASN A 718 -22.53 4.86 -1.38
CA ASN A 718 -23.87 4.35 -1.14
C ASN A 718 -23.94 2.85 -1.39
N TYR A 719 -24.63 2.13 -0.52
CA TYR A 719 -24.86 0.70 -0.67
C TYR A 719 -26.37 0.38 -0.60
N ILE A 720 -26.86 -0.39 -1.58
CA ILE A 720 -28.24 -0.84 -1.68
C ILE A 720 -28.26 -2.35 -1.47
N GLU A 721 -28.70 -2.78 -0.29
CA GLU A 721 -28.63 -4.17 0.14
C GLU A 721 -29.42 -5.13 -0.75
N LYS A 722 -30.62 -4.74 -1.18
CA LYS A 722 -31.56 -5.57 -1.96
C LYS A 722 -30.94 -6.12 -3.27
N HIS A 723 -30.03 -5.38 -3.90
CA HIS A 723 -29.37 -5.75 -5.15
C HIS A 723 -27.86 -5.94 -4.98
N GLN A 724 -27.36 -6.00 -3.75
CA GLN A 724 -25.90 -6.02 -3.46
C GLN A 724 -25.14 -4.94 -4.25
N ARG A 725 -25.75 -3.77 -4.39
CA ARG A 725 -25.27 -2.71 -5.26
C ARG A 725 -24.45 -1.72 -4.46
N ALA A 726 -23.17 -1.56 -4.82
CA ALA A 726 -22.29 -0.57 -4.24
C ALA A 726 -22.00 0.52 -5.29
N LEU A 727 -22.11 1.78 -4.88
CA LEU A 727 -21.78 2.94 -5.68
C LEU A 727 -20.80 3.79 -4.90
N MET A 728 -19.67 4.14 -5.50
CA MET A 728 -18.71 5.07 -4.93
C MET A 728 -18.26 6.09 -5.95
N THR A 729 -18.07 7.29 -5.48
CA THR A 729 -17.53 8.39 -6.28
C THR A 729 -16.46 9.10 -5.48
N PHE A 730 -15.35 9.36 -6.13
CA PHE A 730 -14.26 10.13 -5.59
C PHE A 730 -13.90 11.25 -6.57
N VAL A 731 -13.70 12.45 -6.07
CA VAL A 731 -13.21 13.60 -6.85
C VAL A 731 -12.09 14.27 -6.07
N ASN A 732 -10.98 14.51 -6.73
CA ASN A 732 -9.87 15.30 -6.21
C ASN A 732 -9.56 16.44 -7.19
N PHE A 733 -9.52 17.66 -6.66
CA PHE A 733 -9.09 18.83 -7.40
C PHE A 733 -7.93 19.49 -6.68
N SER A 734 -6.86 19.75 -7.41
CA SER A 734 -5.66 20.41 -6.89
C SER A 734 -5.26 21.56 -7.80
N MET A 735 -5.02 22.74 -7.23
CA MET A 735 -4.57 23.93 -7.94
C MET A 735 -3.43 24.56 -7.16
N THR A 736 -2.32 24.83 -7.84
CA THR A 736 -1.15 25.48 -7.24
C THR A 736 -0.95 26.88 -7.79
N ARG A 737 -0.92 27.87 -6.89
CA ARG A 737 -0.50 29.24 -7.19
C ARG A 737 0.99 29.37 -6.94
N ASN A 738 1.67 30.17 -7.77
CA ASN A 738 3.13 30.35 -7.73
C ASN A 738 3.86 29.00 -7.74
N SER A 739 3.39 28.05 -8.56
CA SER A 739 4.07 26.77 -8.74
C SER A 739 5.51 27.03 -9.20
N ILE A 740 6.47 26.36 -8.62
CA ILE A 740 7.86 26.43 -9.06
C ILE A 740 8.02 25.44 -10.21
N SER A 741 8.52 25.89 -11.33
CA SER A 741 8.76 25.12 -12.54
C SER A 741 10.09 25.51 -13.13
N ASP A 742 10.80 24.56 -13.68
CA ASP A 742 12.06 24.82 -14.33
C ASP A 742 11.85 25.58 -15.64
N MET A 743 12.63 26.64 -15.80
CA MET A 743 12.86 27.33 -17.04
C MET A 743 14.08 26.70 -17.68
N VAL A 744 13.89 26.01 -18.79
CA VAL A 744 14.94 25.28 -19.47
C VAL A 744 15.32 26.02 -20.74
N THR A 745 16.63 26.32 -20.89
CA THR A 745 17.23 26.81 -22.12
C THR A 745 18.11 25.69 -22.70
N TYR A 746 17.94 25.36 -23.93
CA TYR A 746 18.64 24.30 -24.64
C TYR A 746 19.68 24.88 -25.62
N ASP A 747 20.87 24.31 -25.60
CA ASP A 747 21.93 24.58 -26.55
C ASP A 747 21.92 23.50 -27.68
N ASP A 748 21.62 23.90 -28.89
CA ASP A 748 21.46 22.99 -30.03
C ASP A 748 22.79 22.45 -30.56
N LYS A 749 23.91 23.06 -30.20
CA LYS A 749 25.26 22.63 -30.63
C LYS A 749 25.84 21.56 -29.70
N THR A 750 25.77 21.81 -28.40
CA THR A 750 26.32 20.89 -27.42
C THR A 750 25.28 19.82 -26.94
N GLY A 751 23.98 20.09 -27.16
CA GLY A 751 22.92 19.33 -26.56
C GLY A 751 22.75 19.63 -25.06
N GLY A 752 23.50 20.59 -24.54
CA GLY A 752 23.45 21.02 -23.16
C GLY A 752 22.16 21.77 -22.83
N ARG A 753 21.81 21.82 -21.56
CA ARG A 753 20.67 22.59 -21.08
C ARG A 753 21.02 23.34 -19.81
N THR A 754 20.55 24.57 -19.75
CA THR A 754 20.59 25.39 -18.54
C THR A 754 19.19 25.42 -17.92
N THR A 755 19.11 25.10 -16.67
CA THR A 755 17.86 25.00 -15.92
C THR A 755 17.87 26.03 -14.80
N GLN A 756 16.80 26.83 -14.68
CA GLN A 756 16.59 27.80 -13.63
C GLN A 756 15.15 27.69 -13.08
N PRO A 757 14.93 27.56 -11.79
CA PRO A 757 13.57 27.49 -11.23
C PRO A 757 12.89 28.87 -11.29
N GLU A 758 11.63 28.89 -11.72
CA GLU A 758 10.80 30.09 -11.84
C GLU A 758 9.39 29.87 -11.29
N ASN A 759 8.75 30.91 -10.77
CA ASN A 759 7.35 30.82 -10.36
C ASN A 759 6.41 30.95 -11.57
N ILE A 760 5.46 30.03 -11.67
CA ILE A 760 4.47 30.01 -12.74
C ILE A 760 3.06 29.74 -12.20
N ASN A 761 2.05 30.33 -12.81
CA ASN A 761 0.64 30.13 -12.49
C ASN A 761 -0.08 29.41 -13.62
N GLY A 762 -1.07 28.60 -13.23
CA GLY A 762 -1.93 27.88 -14.16
C GLY A 762 -1.89 26.35 -13.97
N ASN A 763 -1.05 25.83 -13.08
CA ASN A 763 -0.99 24.41 -12.79
C ASN A 763 -2.19 23.95 -11.95
N TRP A 764 -3.01 23.07 -12.49
CA TRP A 764 -4.10 22.42 -11.77
C TRP A 764 -4.42 21.07 -12.37
N ASN A 765 -4.99 20.20 -11.56
CA ASN A 765 -5.49 18.90 -11.99
C ASN A 765 -6.81 18.57 -11.29
N ALA A 766 -7.65 17.85 -12.01
CA ALA A 766 -8.88 17.29 -11.51
C ALA A 766 -8.88 15.79 -11.82
N ARG A 767 -9.15 14.96 -10.83
CA ARG A 767 -9.27 13.50 -11.00
C ARG A 767 -10.56 13.03 -10.35
N GLY A 768 -11.38 12.32 -11.11
CA GLY A 768 -12.56 11.65 -10.66
C GLY A 768 -12.41 10.13 -10.80
N ALA A 769 -13.05 9.40 -9.90
CA ALA A 769 -13.27 7.98 -10.05
C ALA A 769 -14.69 7.62 -9.65
N PHE A 770 -15.30 6.73 -10.41
CA PHE A 770 -16.64 6.21 -10.20
C PHE A 770 -16.57 4.68 -10.22
N MET A 771 -17.05 4.05 -9.16
CA MET A 771 -17.16 2.61 -9.05
C MET A 771 -18.61 2.20 -8.91
N PHE A 772 -19.01 1.24 -9.71
CA PHE A 772 -20.32 0.62 -9.63
C PHE A 772 -20.17 -0.89 -9.64
N ASN A 773 -20.76 -1.54 -8.63
CA ASN A 773 -20.75 -2.99 -8.47
C ASN A 773 -22.18 -3.44 -8.23
N THR A 774 -22.66 -4.45 -8.95
CA THR A 774 -24.02 -4.99 -8.78
C THR A 774 -24.05 -6.49 -9.10
N ALA A 775 -24.86 -7.22 -8.34
CA ALA A 775 -25.30 -8.53 -8.76
C ALA A 775 -26.46 -8.39 -9.75
N ILE A 776 -26.45 -9.16 -10.82
CA ILE A 776 -27.52 -9.18 -11.83
C ILE A 776 -28.70 -10.00 -11.31
N ASP A 777 -28.40 -11.12 -10.67
CA ASP A 777 -29.36 -12.06 -10.11
C ASP A 777 -29.38 -11.99 -8.57
N SER A 778 -30.49 -12.42 -7.96
CA SER A 778 -30.65 -12.42 -6.51
C SER A 778 -29.72 -13.40 -5.79
N ALA A 779 -29.25 -14.45 -6.46
CA ALA A 779 -28.32 -15.43 -5.94
C ALA A 779 -26.86 -14.96 -6.00
N GLY A 780 -26.56 -13.87 -6.73
CA GLY A 780 -25.22 -13.34 -6.90
C GLY A 780 -24.31 -14.24 -7.76
N VAL A 781 -24.89 -15.07 -8.62
CA VAL A 781 -24.18 -15.93 -9.58
C VAL A 781 -23.50 -15.09 -10.65
N TRP A 782 -24.24 -14.08 -11.15
CA TRP A 782 -23.74 -13.11 -12.10
C TRP A 782 -23.49 -11.76 -11.45
N ASN A 783 -22.36 -11.16 -11.74
CA ASN A 783 -22.03 -9.84 -11.22
C ASN A 783 -21.31 -9.00 -12.29
N ILE A 784 -21.51 -7.69 -12.19
CA ILE A 784 -20.80 -6.69 -13.00
C ILE A 784 -20.12 -5.73 -12.05
N ASN A 785 -18.85 -5.45 -12.33
CA ASN A 785 -18.06 -4.43 -11.67
C ASN A 785 -17.56 -3.45 -12.72
N THR A 786 -17.75 -2.16 -12.50
CA THR A 786 -17.16 -1.13 -13.34
C THR A 786 -16.35 -0.18 -12.50
N PHE A 787 -15.26 0.30 -13.04
CA PHE A 787 -14.42 1.31 -12.43
C PHE A 787 -13.97 2.30 -13.50
N THR A 788 -14.61 3.47 -13.49
CA THR A 788 -14.34 4.56 -14.43
C THR A 788 -13.44 5.59 -13.77
N THR A 789 -12.38 6.00 -14.43
CA THR A 789 -11.51 7.11 -14.00
C THR A 789 -11.49 8.20 -15.06
N LEU A 790 -11.56 9.44 -14.60
CA LEU A 790 -11.41 10.63 -15.42
C LEU A 790 -10.37 11.53 -14.79
N ALA A 791 -9.32 11.87 -15.53
CA ALA A 791 -8.32 12.82 -15.08
C ALA A 791 -8.12 13.91 -16.13
N TYR A 792 -8.06 15.13 -15.66
CA TYR A 792 -7.69 16.27 -16.47
C TYR A 792 -6.57 17.04 -15.80
N THR A 793 -5.49 17.31 -16.56
CA THR A 793 -4.33 18.03 -16.07
C THR A 793 -4.06 19.22 -16.99
N ASN A 794 -3.96 20.39 -16.41
CA ASN A 794 -3.43 21.59 -17.04
C ASN A 794 -2.04 21.84 -16.47
N ALA A 795 -1.03 21.37 -17.17
CA ALA A 795 0.37 21.54 -16.80
C ALA A 795 0.95 22.75 -17.53
N VAL A 796 1.57 23.64 -16.77
CA VAL A 796 2.18 24.85 -17.29
C VAL A 796 3.66 24.86 -16.88
N GLY A 797 4.53 25.15 -17.84
CA GLY A 797 5.97 25.26 -17.67
C GLY A 797 6.55 26.31 -18.61
N TYR A 798 7.85 26.51 -18.52
CA TYR A 798 8.58 27.34 -19.48
C TYR A 798 9.31 26.48 -20.48
N LEU A 799 9.28 26.88 -21.73
CA LEU A 799 9.91 26.19 -22.85
C LEU A 799 10.63 27.21 -23.72
N SER A 800 11.88 26.96 -24.04
CA SER A 800 12.65 27.74 -25.02
C SER A 800 12.59 27.03 -26.38
N LEU A 801 12.11 27.70 -27.40
CA LEU A 801 12.07 27.20 -28.77
C LEU A 801 13.25 27.66 -29.64
N ASP A 802 13.93 28.73 -29.21
CA ASP A 802 15.03 29.37 -29.92
C ASP A 802 16.38 29.23 -29.19
N GLY A 803 16.43 28.44 -28.14
CA GLY A 803 17.60 28.32 -27.27
C GLY A 803 17.98 29.57 -26.49
N LYS A 804 17.26 30.69 -26.68
CA LYS A 804 17.57 32.01 -26.08
C LYS A 804 16.48 32.54 -25.17
N THR A 805 15.21 32.41 -25.60
CA THR A 805 14.06 32.97 -24.89
C THR A 805 13.10 31.88 -24.44
N SER A 806 12.74 31.91 -23.18
CA SER A 806 11.74 30.97 -22.62
C SER A 806 10.34 31.55 -22.71
N GLN A 807 9.42 30.74 -23.23
CA GLN A 807 7.99 31.07 -23.35
C GLN A 807 7.14 30.14 -22.51
N LYS A 808 6.01 30.67 -22.02
CA LYS A 808 5.05 29.89 -21.28
C LYS A 808 4.37 28.84 -22.15
N ASN A 809 4.64 27.60 -21.90
CA ASN A 809 3.99 26.47 -22.53
C ASN A 809 2.86 25.91 -21.65
N THR A 810 1.84 25.36 -22.28
CA THR A 810 0.71 24.73 -21.59
C THR A 810 0.38 23.42 -22.27
N THR A 811 0.44 22.34 -21.50
CA THR A 811 -0.03 21.02 -21.93
C THR A 811 -1.33 20.68 -21.21
N LYS A 812 -2.38 20.43 -21.99
CA LYS A 812 -3.67 19.98 -21.52
C LYS A 812 -3.80 18.49 -21.79
N GLN A 813 -3.99 17.71 -20.74
CA GLN A 813 -4.09 16.27 -20.84
C GLN A 813 -5.43 15.80 -20.26
N THR A 814 -6.14 14.98 -21.03
CA THR A 814 -7.35 14.27 -20.60
C THR A 814 -7.05 12.78 -20.64
N GLN A 815 -7.30 12.11 -19.53
CA GLN A 815 -7.18 10.67 -19.41
C GLN A 815 -8.53 10.09 -19.01
N VAL A 816 -8.98 9.09 -19.74
CA VAL A 816 -10.20 8.32 -19.43
C VAL A 816 -9.80 6.86 -19.29
N GLY A 817 -10.05 6.29 -18.13
CA GLY A 817 -9.83 4.88 -17.87
C GLY A 817 -11.15 4.19 -17.55
N GLU A 818 -11.39 3.05 -18.15
CA GLU A 818 -12.52 2.19 -17.84
C GLU A 818 -12.04 0.77 -17.57
N ARG A 819 -12.54 0.17 -16.50
CA ARG A 819 -12.35 -1.25 -16.21
C ARG A 819 -13.72 -1.88 -16.00
N ILE A 820 -14.00 -2.91 -16.77
CA ILE A 820 -15.23 -3.68 -16.67
C ILE A 820 -14.86 -5.13 -16.38
N ALA A 821 -15.53 -5.72 -15.40
CA ALA A 821 -15.41 -7.14 -15.12
C ALA A 821 -16.81 -7.73 -14.98
N MET A 822 -17.11 -8.75 -15.80
CA MET A 822 -18.32 -9.54 -15.73
C MET A 822 -17.98 -10.94 -15.22
N GLY A 823 -18.54 -11.32 -14.09
CA GLY A 823 -18.25 -12.58 -13.44
C GLY A 823 -19.46 -13.51 -13.40
N TYR A 824 -19.23 -14.77 -13.78
CA TYR A 824 -20.11 -15.91 -13.53
C TYR A 824 -19.46 -16.82 -12.51
N ARG A 825 -20.22 -17.29 -11.52
CA ARG A 825 -19.69 -18.15 -10.49
C ARG A 825 -20.72 -19.15 -9.99
N ASN A 826 -20.33 -20.42 -9.99
CA ASN A 826 -21.05 -21.49 -9.31
C ASN A 826 -20.13 -22.31 -8.39
N ASN A 827 -20.58 -23.50 -7.92
CA ASN A 827 -19.84 -24.30 -6.96
C ASN A 827 -18.49 -24.85 -7.45
N TRP A 828 -18.28 -25.00 -8.76
CA TRP A 828 -17.08 -25.61 -9.32
C TRP A 828 -16.38 -24.75 -10.37
N LEU A 829 -17.07 -23.76 -10.94
CA LEU A 829 -16.57 -22.91 -12.03
C LEU A 829 -16.72 -21.43 -11.68
N GLU A 830 -15.68 -20.68 -11.91
CA GLU A 830 -15.70 -19.22 -11.93
C GLU A 830 -15.11 -18.75 -13.27
N VAL A 831 -15.85 -17.89 -13.96
CA VAL A 831 -15.40 -17.25 -15.21
C VAL A 831 -15.53 -15.75 -15.02
N ASN A 832 -14.46 -15.01 -15.24
CA ASN A 832 -14.47 -13.55 -15.26
C ASN A 832 -14.01 -13.08 -16.64
N LEU A 833 -14.83 -12.28 -17.29
CA LEU A 833 -14.46 -11.53 -18.47
C LEU A 833 -14.01 -10.14 -18.03
N ASN A 834 -12.77 -9.83 -18.30
CA ASN A 834 -12.15 -8.56 -17.89
C ASN A 834 -11.90 -7.72 -19.14
N GLY A 835 -12.18 -6.43 -19.03
CA GLY A 835 -11.87 -5.44 -20.04
C GLY A 835 -11.29 -4.20 -19.40
N THR A 836 -10.21 -3.64 -19.96
CA THR A 836 -9.68 -2.35 -19.57
C THR A 836 -9.52 -1.46 -20.80
N LEU A 837 -9.78 -0.19 -20.64
CA LEU A 837 -9.57 0.83 -21.65
C LEU A 837 -8.92 2.04 -21.00
N ASN A 838 -7.80 2.48 -21.54
CA ASN A 838 -7.15 3.73 -21.16
C ASN A 838 -6.99 4.59 -22.42
N TYR A 839 -7.69 5.70 -22.42
CA TYR A 839 -7.59 6.73 -23.44
C TYR A 839 -6.81 7.92 -22.91
N ASN A 840 -5.85 8.39 -23.64
CA ASN A 840 -5.04 9.55 -23.28
C ASN A 840 -5.00 10.52 -24.45
N HIS A 841 -5.49 11.74 -24.20
CA HIS A 841 -5.46 12.84 -25.15
C HIS A 841 -4.66 13.98 -24.55
N ALA A 842 -3.59 14.40 -25.24
CA ALA A 842 -2.76 15.50 -24.81
C ALA A 842 -2.55 16.51 -25.93
N ARG A 843 -2.64 17.79 -25.58
CA ARG A 843 -2.38 18.92 -26.45
C ARG A 843 -1.38 19.87 -25.84
N ASN A 844 -0.29 20.10 -26.56
CA ASN A 844 0.73 21.08 -26.22
C ASN A 844 0.48 22.36 -27.04
N LYS A 845 0.60 23.52 -26.37
CA LYS A 845 0.29 24.81 -27.01
C LYS A 845 1.38 25.24 -27.98
N LEU A 846 2.65 25.06 -27.65
CA LEU A 846 3.77 25.55 -28.45
C LEU A 846 4.27 24.51 -29.46
N GLN A 847 4.09 23.22 -29.14
CA GLN A 847 4.56 22.08 -29.96
C GLN A 847 3.38 21.22 -30.39
N ALA A 848 2.72 21.57 -31.50
CA ALA A 848 1.57 20.81 -32.00
C ALA A 848 1.94 19.39 -32.47
N SER A 849 3.18 19.18 -32.91
CA SER A 849 3.70 17.87 -33.29
C SER A 849 3.71 16.85 -32.18
N SER A 850 3.80 17.31 -30.93
CA SER A 850 3.75 16.47 -29.73
C SER A 850 2.33 16.17 -29.23
N ASN A 851 1.30 16.62 -29.94
CA ASN A 851 -0.07 16.26 -29.61
C ASN A 851 -0.26 14.75 -29.70
N MET A 852 -0.98 14.19 -28.73
CA MET A 852 -1.11 12.75 -28.62
C MET A 852 -2.58 12.35 -28.44
N ASN A 853 -2.94 11.26 -29.12
CA ASN A 853 -4.27 10.67 -29.05
C ASN A 853 -4.11 9.14 -29.01
N THR A 854 -3.91 8.57 -27.82
CA THR A 854 -3.53 7.17 -27.68
C THR A 854 -4.58 6.37 -26.95
N TRP A 855 -4.70 5.12 -27.35
CA TRP A 855 -5.58 4.12 -26.79
C TRP A 855 -4.77 2.92 -26.33
N GLN A 856 -4.99 2.50 -25.13
CA GLN A 856 -4.49 1.24 -24.60
C GLN A 856 -5.67 0.46 -24.05
N PHE A 857 -5.90 -0.71 -24.58
CA PHE A 857 -7.00 -1.56 -24.13
C PHE A 857 -6.53 -3.00 -23.97
N SER A 858 -7.09 -3.68 -23.00
CA SER A 858 -6.90 -5.11 -22.79
C SER A 858 -8.20 -5.79 -22.50
N TYR A 859 -8.33 -7.02 -22.95
CA TYR A 859 -9.51 -7.85 -22.67
C TYR A 859 -9.12 -9.33 -22.65
N GLY A 860 -9.89 -10.10 -21.89
CA GLY A 860 -9.71 -11.54 -21.87
C GLY A 860 -10.45 -12.24 -20.73
N PRO A 861 -10.61 -13.55 -20.87
CA PRO A 861 -11.21 -14.38 -19.83
C PRO A 861 -10.20 -14.80 -18.77
N SER A 862 -10.68 -14.93 -17.54
CA SER A 862 -10.00 -15.57 -16.42
C SER A 862 -10.92 -16.69 -15.90
N ILE A 863 -10.44 -17.92 -15.93
CA ILE A 863 -11.24 -19.11 -15.62
C ILE A 863 -10.58 -19.85 -14.45
N THR A 864 -11.36 -20.19 -13.44
CA THR A 864 -10.96 -21.10 -12.37
C THR A 864 -11.99 -22.22 -12.25
N ALA A 865 -11.57 -23.46 -12.48
CA ALA A 865 -12.39 -24.65 -12.37
C ALA A 865 -11.83 -25.61 -11.32
N THR A 866 -12.72 -26.14 -10.46
CA THR A 866 -12.37 -27.17 -9.48
C THR A 866 -13.03 -28.47 -9.89
N MET A 867 -12.24 -29.48 -10.19
CA MET A 867 -12.69 -30.78 -10.62
C MET A 867 -13.29 -31.58 -9.45
N PRO A 868 -14.17 -32.55 -9.68
CA PRO A 868 -14.81 -33.37 -8.62
C PRO A 868 -13.80 -34.08 -7.70
N TRP A 869 -12.64 -34.45 -8.21
CA TRP A 869 -11.57 -35.11 -7.44
C TRP A 869 -10.69 -34.12 -6.69
N GLY A 870 -10.94 -32.79 -6.80
CA GLY A 870 -10.27 -31.75 -6.05
C GLY A 870 -9.05 -31.11 -6.73
N MET A 871 -8.81 -31.42 -8.01
CA MET A 871 -7.86 -30.70 -8.83
C MET A 871 -8.42 -29.33 -9.21
N SER A 872 -7.61 -28.29 -9.18
CA SER A 872 -7.99 -26.94 -9.59
C SER A 872 -7.15 -26.48 -10.77
N LEU A 873 -7.83 -26.04 -11.82
CA LEU A 873 -7.24 -25.39 -12.99
C LEU A 873 -7.58 -23.92 -12.91
N SER A 874 -6.56 -23.06 -13.00
CA SER A 874 -6.73 -21.62 -13.15
C SER A 874 -5.98 -21.18 -14.39
N THR A 875 -6.63 -20.38 -15.24
CA THR A 875 -6.01 -19.85 -16.45
C THR A 875 -6.52 -18.45 -16.75
N ASP A 876 -5.65 -17.58 -17.27
CA ASP A 876 -6.03 -16.30 -17.83
C ASP A 876 -5.36 -16.06 -19.18
N LEU A 877 -6.14 -15.53 -20.08
CA LEU A 877 -5.73 -15.09 -21.38
C LEU A 877 -6.04 -13.60 -21.48
N SER A 878 -5.04 -12.79 -21.79
CA SER A 878 -5.19 -11.33 -21.87
C SER A 878 -4.58 -10.82 -23.16
N GLN A 879 -5.43 -10.25 -24.01
CA GLN A 879 -4.99 -9.51 -25.20
C GLN A 879 -4.85 -8.06 -24.82
N SER A 880 -3.63 -7.52 -24.87
CA SER A 880 -3.33 -6.09 -24.72
C SER A 880 -3.00 -5.49 -26.08
N SER A 881 -3.53 -4.30 -26.33
CA SER A 881 -3.29 -3.57 -27.59
C SER A 881 -3.04 -2.10 -27.32
N ARG A 882 -2.11 -1.53 -28.08
CA ARG A 882 -1.78 -0.10 -28.05
C ARG A 882 -2.02 0.48 -29.43
N ARG A 883 -2.63 1.69 -29.50
CA ARG A 883 -2.98 2.36 -30.76
C ARG A 883 -2.79 3.88 -30.62
N GLY A 884 -2.58 4.53 -31.74
CA GLY A 884 -2.47 5.99 -31.83
C GLY A 884 -1.10 6.54 -31.45
N TYR A 885 -0.08 5.69 -31.39
CA TYR A 885 1.30 6.10 -31.19
C TYR A 885 1.91 6.50 -32.54
N SER A 886 2.65 7.61 -32.56
CA SER A 886 3.32 8.12 -33.78
C SER A 886 4.40 7.15 -34.27
N ASP A 887 5.11 6.51 -33.33
CA ASP A 887 5.99 5.40 -33.66
C ASP A 887 5.14 4.14 -33.91
N LYS A 888 5.19 3.62 -35.14
CA LYS A 888 4.42 2.44 -35.54
C LYS A 888 4.81 1.18 -34.77
N SER A 889 6.05 1.08 -34.31
CA SER A 889 6.56 -0.07 -33.54
C SER A 889 5.85 -0.21 -32.17
N MET A 890 5.32 0.88 -31.66
CA MET A 890 4.60 0.93 -30.40
C MET A 890 3.11 0.62 -30.49
N ASN A 891 2.57 0.51 -31.71
CA ASN A 891 1.20 0.05 -31.91
C ASN A 891 1.13 -1.49 -31.80
N THR A 892 1.41 -2.02 -30.64
CA THR A 892 1.59 -3.46 -30.38
C THR A 892 0.30 -4.20 -30.09
N ASN A 893 0.36 -5.50 -30.30
CA ASN A 893 -0.62 -6.47 -29.79
C ASN A 893 0.15 -7.53 -29.00
N GLU A 894 -0.25 -7.77 -27.77
CA GLU A 894 0.39 -8.71 -26.86
C GLU A 894 -0.68 -9.66 -26.34
N LEU A 895 -0.56 -10.94 -26.65
CA LEU A 895 -1.43 -12.00 -26.13
C LEU A 895 -0.66 -12.75 -25.06
N VAL A 896 -0.98 -12.48 -23.80
CA VAL A 896 -0.35 -13.13 -22.65
C VAL A 896 -1.26 -14.25 -22.15
N TRP A 897 -0.73 -15.45 -22.08
CA TRP A 897 -1.43 -16.62 -21.57
C TRP A 897 -0.69 -17.21 -20.38
N ASN A 898 -1.38 -17.27 -19.22
CA ASN A 898 -0.89 -17.90 -18.01
C ASN A 898 -1.80 -19.06 -17.62
N ALA A 899 -1.23 -20.12 -17.04
CA ALA A 899 -1.98 -21.28 -16.59
C ALA A 899 -1.40 -21.84 -15.29
N GLN A 900 -2.26 -22.40 -14.46
CA GLN A 900 -1.89 -23.05 -13.22
C GLN A 900 -2.75 -24.29 -13.01
N LEU A 901 -2.09 -25.39 -12.64
CA LEU A 901 -2.73 -26.62 -12.23
C LEU A 901 -2.32 -26.97 -10.82
N SER A 902 -3.25 -27.22 -9.92
CA SER A 902 -2.97 -27.58 -8.54
C SER A 902 -3.77 -28.77 -8.06
N GLN A 903 -3.13 -29.65 -7.28
CA GLN A 903 -3.75 -30.85 -6.69
C GLN A 903 -3.35 -30.97 -5.23
N GLY A 904 -4.35 -31.08 -4.36
CA GLY A 904 -4.14 -31.38 -2.95
C GLY A 904 -4.06 -32.87 -2.68
N PHE A 905 -3.07 -33.28 -1.87
CA PHE A 905 -2.80 -34.66 -1.47
C PHE A 905 -2.88 -34.80 0.05
N LEU A 906 -2.92 -36.04 0.51
CA LEU A 906 -3.05 -36.45 1.90
C LEU A 906 -4.43 -36.11 2.50
N ARG A 907 -4.75 -36.77 3.63
CA ARG A 907 -6.02 -36.57 4.34
C ARG A 907 -6.06 -35.14 4.92
N GLY A 908 -7.08 -34.36 4.58
CA GLY A 908 -7.15 -32.94 4.94
C GLY A 908 -6.38 -32.01 4.00
N LYS A 909 -5.77 -32.56 2.93
CA LYS A 909 -5.04 -31.86 1.87
C LYS A 909 -3.93 -30.90 2.38
N PRO A 910 -3.09 -31.31 3.34
CA PRO A 910 -2.00 -30.46 3.81
C PRO A 910 -0.90 -30.29 2.77
N LEU A 911 -0.74 -31.24 1.84
CA LEU A 911 0.23 -31.20 0.77
C LEU A 911 -0.46 -30.79 -0.54
N THR A 912 0.00 -29.74 -1.19
CA THR A 912 -0.44 -29.32 -2.51
C THR A 912 0.73 -29.32 -3.46
N VAL A 913 0.59 -29.95 -4.61
CA VAL A 913 1.53 -29.83 -5.72
C VAL A 913 0.89 -28.94 -6.77
N MET A 914 1.64 -27.97 -7.28
CA MET A 914 1.15 -26.99 -8.21
C MET A 914 2.17 -26.75 -9.31
N ILE A 915 1.70 -26.69 -10.54
CA ILE A 915 2.51 -26.31 -11.70
C ILE A 915 1.95 -24.99 -12.23
N GLN A 916 2.82 -24.04 -12.43
CA GLN A 916 2.49 -22.73 -12.98
C GLN A 916 3.27 -22.48 -14.28
N PHE A 917 2.59 -21.90 -15.23
CA PHE A 917 3.14 -21.46 -16.52
C PHE A 917 2.88 -19.97 -16.67
N TYR A 918 3.93 -19.23 -16.92
CA TYR A 918 3.91 -17.78 -17.10
C TYR A 918 4.21 -17.44 -18.53
N ASP A 919 3.37 -16.59 -19.15
CA ASP A 919 3.56 -16.09 -20.51
C ASP A 919 3.92 -17.23 -21.51
N LEU A 920 3.02 -18.20 -21.64
CA LEU A 920 3.19 -19.38 -22.51
C LEU A 920 3.48 -18.99 -23.98
N LEU A 921 3.04 -17.81 -24.39
CA LEU A 921 3.16 -17.33 -25.77
C LEU A 921 4.37 -16.41 -26.00
N HIS A 922 5.17 -16.09 -24.96
CA HIS A 922 6.35 -15.22 -25.04
C HIS A 922 6.07 -13.82 -25.59
N GLN A 923 4.91 -13.23 -25.28
CA GLN A 923 4.50 -11.94 -25.86
C GLN A 923 4.45 -10.80 -24.83
N GLN A 924 4.82 -11.05 -23.58
CA GLN A 924 4.80 -10.01 -22.55
C GLN A 924 5.92 -8.98 -22.80
N SER A 925 5.56 -7.69 -22.85
CA SER A 925 6.47 -6.56 -23.00
C SER A 925 6.50 -5.69 -21.74
N THR A 926 7.64 -5.04 -21.48
CA THR A 926 7.82 -4.05 -20.42
C THR A 926 7.76 -2.62 -20.93
N LEU A 927 7.54 -2.44 -22.23
CA LEU A 927 7.49 -1.12 -22.85
C LEU A 927 6.45 -0.22 -22.19
N SER A 928 6.88 0.95 -21.76
CA SER A 928 6.03 1.99 -21.17
C SER A 928 6.29 3.34 -21.83
N ARG A 929 5.26 4.17 -21.93
CA ARG A 929 5.38 5.53 -22.44
C ARG A 929 4.87 6.53 -21.41
N ALA A 930 5.66 7.55 -21.15
CA ALA A 930 5.30 8.72 -20.35
C ALA A 930 5.26 9.98 -21.22
N LEU A 931 4.29 10.85 -20.96
CA LEU A 931 4.19 12.17 -21.57
C LEU A 931 4.12 13.23 -20.46
N THR A 932 4.99 14.21 -20.58
CA THR A 932 5.00 15.41 -19.73
C THR A 932 4.81 16.68 -20.57
N ALA A 933 4.79 17.84 -19.93
CA ALA A 933 4.79 19.12 -20.65
C ALA A 933 6.08 19.37 -21.46
N MET A 934 7.16 18.68 -21.11
CA MET A 934 8.50 18.92 -21.61
C MET A 934 9.04 17.82 -22.53
N ALA A 935 8.52 16.59 -22.38
CA ALA A 935 9.06 15.45 -23.10
C ALA A 935 8.06 14.30 -23.23
N ARG A 936 8.25 13.50 -24.28
CA ARG A 936 7.72 12.15 -24.44
C ARG A 936 8.87 11.16 -24.22
N THR A 937 8.67 10.17 -23.39
CA THR A 937 9.70 9.18 -23.07
C THR A 937 9.13 7.78 -23.17
N ASP A 938 9.82 6.93 -23.91
CA ASP A 938 9.55 5.50 -24.06
C ASP A 938 10.64 4.72 -23.33
N THR A 939 10.25 3.78 -22.53
CA THR A 939 11.19 2.99 -21.73
C THR A 939 10.85 1.52 -21.83
N GLU A 940 11.87 0.71 -22.10
CA GLU A 940 11.80 -0.74 -22.07
C GLU A 940 12.85 -1.30 -21.10
N TYR A 941 12.49 -2.36 -20.39
CA TYR A 941 13.36 -3.02 -19.44
C TYR A 941 13.56 -4.49 -19.81
N ASN A 942 14.70 -5.07 -19.42
CA ASN A 942 14.80 -6.53 -19.38
C ASN A 942 13.78 -7.07 -18.39
N SER A 943 13.24 -8.24 -18.65
CA SER A 943 12.21 -8.87 -17.82
C SER A 943 12.33 -10.37 -17.78
N ILE A 944 11.69 -10.97 -16.80
CA ILE A 944 11.52 -12.41 -16.74
C ILE A 944 10.31 -12.77 -17.60
N ASN A 945 10.54 -13.37 -18.75
CA ASN A 945 9.49 -13.78 -19.67
C ASN A 945 9.45 -15.30 -19.78
N SER A 946 8.24 -15.85 -19.87
CA SER A 946 7.94 -17.22 -20.20
C SER A 946 8.78 -18.27 -19.49
N TYR A 947 8.28 -18.72 -18.36
CA TYR A 947 8.89 -19.79 -17.56
C TYR A 947 7.81 -20.64 -16.90
N ALA A 948 8.18 -21.84 -16.49
CA ALA A 948 7.32 -22.74 -15.71
C ALA A 948 7.92 -22.96 -14.32
N MET A 949 7.04 -23.12 -13.32
CA MET A 949 7.44 -23.42 -11.95
C MET A 949 6.66 -24.62 -11.41
N LEU A 950 7.36 -25.49 -10.71
CA LEU A 950 6.79 -26.58 -9.92
C LEU A 950 6.87 -26.18 -8.43
N HIS A 951 5.72 -26.15 -7.76
CA HIS A 951 5.59 -25.84 -6.34
C HIS A 951 5.19 -27.07 -5.54
N VAL A 952 5.83 -27.25 -4.40
CA VAL A 952 5.44 -28.21 -3.37
C VAL A 952 5.11 -27.44 -2.11
N ILE A 953 3.82 -27.36 -1.79
CA ILE A 953 3.30 -26.56 -0.69
C ILE A 953 2.83 -27.48 0.42
N TYR A 954 3.40 -27.33 1.61
CA TYR A 954 2.97 -28.08 2.80
C TYR A 954 2.38 -27.12 3.85
N ARG A 955 1.16 -27.44 4.31
CA ARG A 955 0.42 -26.63 5.28
C ARG A 955 0.15 -27.42 6.55
N LEU A 956 0.67 -26.95 7.65
CA LEU A 956 0.43 -27.48 8.97
C LEU A 956 -0.51 -26.53 9.73
N ASN A 957 -1.71 -27.00 10.05
CA ASN A 957 -2.69 -26.23 10.82
C ASN A 957 -2.99 -27.01 12.10
N ILE A 958 -2.37 -26.65 13.20
CA ILE A 958 -2.63 -27.19 14.53
C ILE A 958 -3.46 -26.16 15.28
N ILE A 959 -4.73 -26.05 14.94
CA ILE A 959 -5.63 -25.01 15.43
C ILE A 959 -6.79 -25.64 16.18
N GLY A 960 -7.22 -25.00 17.30
CA GLY A 960 -8.41 -25.36 18.06
C GLY A 960 -8.33 -26.67 18.82
N GLY A 961 -9.31 -26.90 19.68
CA GLY A 961 -9.51 -28.16 20.40
C GLY A 961 -9.89 -29.33 19.45
N LYS A 962 -9.97 -30.53 19.99
CA LYS A 962 -10.24 -31.77 19.23
C LYS A 962 -11.44 -31.66 18.26
N GLN A 963 -12.50 -30.95 18.65
CA GLN A 963 -13.71 -30.74 17.84
C GLN A 963 -13.50 -29.84 16.62
N ALA A 964 -12.70 -28.75 16.75
CA ALA A 964 -12.39 -27.88 15.62
C ALA A 964 -11.54 -28.61 14.55
N ARG A 965 -10.67 -29.53 14.99
CA ARG A 965 -9.87 -30.39 14.09
C ARG A 965 -10.75 -31.39 13.33
N GLU A 966 -11.74 -31.99 14.00
CA GLU A 966 -12.70 -32.90 13.36
C GLU A 966 -13.57 -32.19 12.35
N THR A 967 -14.05 -30.99 12.64
CA THR A 967 -14.84 -30.17 11.69
C THR A 967 -14.03 -29.81 10.45
N MET A 968 -12.74 -29.51 10.59
CA MET A 968 -11.85 -29.25 9.44
C MET A 968 -11.53 -30.51 8.63
N MET A 969 -11.42 -31.67 9.29
CA MET A 969 -11.15 -32.93 8.59
C MET A 969 -12.38 -33.50 7.88
N TYR A 970 -13.57 -33.17 8.32
CA TYR A 970 -14.83 -33.74 7.79
C TYR A 970 -15.70 -32.75 7.01
N GLY A 971 -15.43 -31.43 7.10
CA GLY A 971 -16.24 -30.37 6.50
C GLY A 971 -16.08 -30.17 4.99
N GLY A 972 -15.28 -30.97 4.30
CA GLY A 972 -14.91 -30.79 2.89
C GLY A 972 -15.43 -31.82 1.90
N ARG A 973 -16.45 -32.60 2.19
CA ARG A 973 -17.06 -33.50 1.19
C ARG A 973 -18.45 -33.03 0.75
N PRO A 974 -18.65 -32.66 -0.52
CA PRO A 974 -19.95 -32.83 -1.14
C PRO A 974 -20.13 -34.36 -1.38
N ASP A 975 -21.02 -34.96 -0.64
CA ASP A 975 -21.40 -36.35 -0.87
C ASP A 975 -22.18 -36.46 -2.18
N PHE A 976 -21.49 -36.76 -3.29
CA PHE A 976 -22.10 -37.22 -4.54
C PHE A 976 -22.23 -38.73 -4.52
N ARG A 977 -23.14 -39.29 -3.71
CA ARG A 977 -23.72 -40.63 -3.94
C ARG A 977 -25.19 -40.59 -3.57
N GLY A 978 -25.99 -40.19 -4.52
CA GLY A 978 -27.40 -40.58 -4.57
C GLY A 978 -27.47 -42.09 -4.77
N ARG A 979 -27.85 -42.85 -3.72
CA ARG A 979 -28.42 -44.17 -3.87
C ARG A 979 -29.91 -44.08 -3.55
N PRO A 980 -30.78 -44.71 -4.38
CA PRO A 980 -32.22 -44.75 -4.12
C PRO A 980 -32.54 -45.60 -2.89
N PHE A 981 -33.39 -45.04 -2.05
CA PHE A 981 -33.94 -45.71 -0.90
C PHE A 981 -34.89 -46.79 -1.37
N ASN A 982 -34.61 -48.07 -1.10
CA ASN A 982 -35.55 -49.15 -1.13
C ASN A 982 -35.96 -49.49 0.29
N GLY A 983 -37.28 -49.51 0.53
CA GLY A 983 -37.87 -49.71 1.85
C GLY A 983 -37.66 -51.10 2.41
N GLY A 984 -37.39 -51.19 3.68
CA GLY A 984 -37.29 -52.42 4.45
C GLY A 984 -37.36 -52.21 5.95
N ARG A 985 -38.28 -52.83 6.55
CA ARG A 985 -38.82 -53.00 7.93
C ARG A 985 -37.85 -52.76 9.10
N PRO A 986 -38.37 -52.41 10.30
CA PRO A 986 -37.60 -52.15 11.52
C PRO A 986 -37.07 -53.42 12.16
N PRO A 987 -35.88 -53.40 12.79
CA PRO A 987 -35.39 -54.54 13.56
C PRO A 987 -35.81 -54.47 15.03
N MET A 988 -36.17 -55.64 15.54
CA MET A 988 -36.45 -55.94 16.95
C MET A 988 -35.26 -55.73 17.87
N GLY A 989 -35.55 -55.51 19.16
CA GLY A 989 -34.63 -55.21 20.22
C GLY A 989 -33.68 -56.35 20.63
N PRO A 990 -32.71 -56.07 21.48
CA PRO A 990 -31.65 -56.98 21.83
C PRO A 990 -32.03 -57.93 23.04
N PRO A 991 -31.44 -59.09 23.12
CA PRO A 991 -31.49 -59.92 24.33
C PRO A 991 -30.39 -59.56 25.34
N PRO A 992 -30.57 -59.89 26.59
CA PRO A 992 -29.69 -59.48 27.67
C PRO A 992 -28.58 -60.50 28.00
N GLY A 993 -27.50 -60.03 28.54
CA GLY A 993 -26.73 -60.67 29.50
C GLY A 993 -25.41 -61.39 29.09
N GLY A 994 -24.39 -61.11 29.90
CA GLY A 994 -23.22 -61.95 29.98
C GLY A 994 -21.96 -61.23 30.35
N GLY A 995 -21.59 -61.22 31.62
CA GLY A 995 -20.43 -60.54 32.13
C GLY A 995 -19.10 -61.24 31.92
N HIS A 996 -18.11 -60.64 32.44
CA HIS A 996 -16.83 -61.05 33.01
C HIS A 996 -15.55 -60.45 32.34
N ARG A 997 -14.92 -59.63 33.19
CA ARG A 997 -13.53 -59.62 33.72
C ARG A 997 -12.33 -59.50 32.79
N ARG A 998 -11.57 -58.46 33.21
CA ARG A 998 -10.10 -58.41 33.42
C ARG A 998 -9.18 -58.70 32.22
N PHE A 999 -8.44 -57.78 31.83
CA PHE A 999 -7.11 -57.32 32.29
C PHE A 999 -6.84 -55.92 31.76
#